data_c30ea967f4e145188ce0e8ce03da0068
#
_entry.id   c30ea967f4e145188ce0e8ce03da0068
#
_cell.length_a   1.000
_cell.length_b   1.000
_cell.length_c   1.000
_cell.angle_alpha   90.00
_cell.angle_beta   90.00
_cell.angle_gamma   90.00
#
_symmetry.space_group_name_H-M   'P 1'
#
loop_
_entity.id
_entity.type
_entity.pdbx_description
1 polymer ?
#
loop_
_entity_poly.entity_id
_entity_poly.type
_entity_poly.pdbx_seq_one_letter_code
_entity_poly.pdbx_strand_id
1 'polypeptide(L)'
;MRLKESTSIFNMGDTSIRVKEVVPIYKQILKTLKKHNKSNQKWNNESQASFYSSVLSDFAKVETEDGISLFGNLNRNEITGLDKRGRTLTNALVKIGFINYERKLSQVGLNYISETEQAFDKLEELFGLTIDNLVYFRQLLKLRIYDSNSDKYFYNFRFALAFLNRYSKVPVRDFLWIVESIKPNFSEEKIKVIIDNYQSVYDNNKTFEQYRDEEFANHILIPERVDEARKMFRNKNFSDENFKKLFPNRKNSNKSLEYKSFVLSIIKFTEEKTERSFEEMMNLSKQDAIKKAFGDGKAVFKYKNKDSIQDFITKNSDNPLLSGQYLDIYYAFAWSKHNDLIKEYSDMCKRIFSLSGVISFNQGIVSLGRPWIFPKLFSLLNGNFKISGEASYEEYENDIKSSFYQDICISDILELSYTQVLEIQNQIAEEFGIADISNIKQFIADKQEREFREFVEQEFGITKVSEVLSFISQRNDKKVQELVTDNALVPTIFEYILAIAWYYISDKKFQLRKSMQLTFSADNLPLSHAGGNKGDIEIEYSDKMLLLEATLMDKSTQKRGELEPVIRHSVNLALSTNKPLQTIFVANEVDDNVVNIFRATSFIQLNGTLTKGSVKGLNIFALTIPEIINILDRKINEQRIFEKLDDFSTIEPYRIENGWREEIVSEILA
;
A
#
# COMPACT_ATOMS: atom_id res chain seq x y z
N MET A 1 -4.58 18.24 -6.34
CA MET A 1 -3.16 18.22 -6.79
C MET A 1 -3.07 18.79 -8.20
N ARG A 2 -2.21 19.80 -8.48
CA ARG A 2 -2.07 20.42 -9.81
C ARG A 2 -0.87 19.82 -10.57
N LEU A 3 -1.04 19.46 -11.83
CA LEU A 3 0.04 19.01 -12.70
C LEU A 3 1.01 20.16 -12.99
N LYS A 4 2.29 19.83 -13.22
CA LYS A 4 3.30 20.87 -13.61
C LYS A 4 3.11 21.33 -15.05
N GLU A 5 2.75 20.39 -15.93
CA GLU A 5 2.46 20.61 -17.35
C GLU A 5 1.29 19.71 -17.72
N SER A 6 0.52 20.09 -18.73
CA SER A 6 -0.65 19.32 -19.20
C SER A 6 -0.33 17.88 -19.61
N THR A 7 0.92 17.62 -20.00
CA THR A 7 1.44 16.28 -20.37
C THR A 7 2.03 15.51 -19.21
N SER A 8 2.16 16.13 -18.02
CA SER A 8 2.73 15.47 -16.86
C SER A 8 1.84 14.31 -16.41
N ILE A 9 2.48 13.25 -15.92
CA ILE A 9 1.82 12.17 -15.21
C ILE A 9 1.79 12.54 -13.73
N PHE A 10 0.67 12.28 -13.06
CA PHE A 10 0.57 12.57 -11.63
C PHE A 10 1.38 11.56 -10.81
N ASN A 11 1.80 11.98 -9.62
CA ASN A 11 2.59 11.16 -8.70
C ASN A 11 1.94 11.21 -7.33
N MET A 12 1.42 10.09 -6.85
CA MET A 12 0.75 9.97 -5.55
C MET A 12 1.70 10.02 -4.35
N GLY A 13 3.00 9.89 -4.56
CA GLY A 13 4.00 9.89 -3.50
C GLY A 13 5.38 10.23 -4.04
N ASP A 14 6.42 9.95 -3.25
CA ASP A 14 7.80 10.00 -3.69
C ASP A 14 8.35 8.58 -3.85
N THR A 15 8.85 8.28 -5.04
CA THR A 15 9.43 6.99 -5.38
C THR A 15 10.74 6.70 -4.64
N SER A 16 11.37 7.71 -4.04
CA SER A 16 12.57 7.57 -3.22
C SER A 16 12.27 7.04 -1.81
N ILE A 17 11.01 7.16 -1.35
CA ILE A 17 10.54 6.64 -0.06
C ILE A 17 9.56 5.50 -0.34
N ARG A 18 10.09 4.34 -0.63
CA ARG A 18 9.31 3.12 -0.81
C ARG A 18 9.02 2.48 0.55
N VAL A 19 8.11 3.08 1.27
CA VAL A 19 7.67 2.58 2.56
C VAL A 19 6.70 1.43 2.34
N LYS A 20 6.96 0.28 2.96
CA LYS A 20 6.06 -0.88 2.86
C LYS A 20 4.82 -0.66 3.72
N GLU A 21 4.98 -0.34 4.98
CA GLU A 21 3.86 -0.02 5.86
C GLU A 21 3.57 1.48 5.88
N VAL A 22 2.73 1.92 4.95
CA VAL A 22 2.40 3.34 4.79
C VAL A 22 1.64 3.88 6.01
N VAL A 23 0.70 3.11 6.57
CA VAL A 23 -0.21 3.57 7.63
C VAL A 23 0.51 3.96 8.91
N PRO A 24 1.26 3.09 9.60
CA PRO A 24 1.93 3.45 10.85
C PRO A 24 2.98 4.56 10.64
N ILE A 25 3.70 4.51 9.52
CA ILE A 25 4.71 5.52 9.20
C ILE A 25 4.06 6.90 8.96
N TYR A 26 2.96 6.97 8.24
CA TYR A 26 2.26 8.24 8.03
C TYR A 26 1.63 8.77 9.32
N LYS A 27 1.07 7.90 10.18
CA LYS A 27 0.61 8.30 11.52
C LYS A 27 1.74 8.91 12.36
N GLN A 28 2.91 8.27 12.37
CA GLN A 28 4.06 8.77 13.12
C GLN A 28 4.57 10.11 12.55
N ILE A 29 4.65 10.24 11.22
CA ILE A 29 5.03 11.51 10.56
C ILE A 29 4.05 12.64 10.95
N LEU A 30 2.73 12.36 10.95
CA LEU A 30 1.71 13.34 11.37
C LEU A 30 1.84 13.71 12.85
N LYS A 31 2.10 12.74 13.74
CA LYS A 31 2.38 12.99 15.17
C LYS A 31 3.60 13.89 15.35
N THR A 32 4.69 13.63 14.62
CA THR A 32 5.90 14.47 14.65
C THR A 32 5.63 15.88 14.09
N LEU A 33 4.86 15.99 12.97
CA LEU A 33 4.44 17.29 12.44
C LEU A 33 3.57 18.07 13.43
N LYS A 34 2.64 17.41 14.13
CA LYS A 34 1.81 18.06 15.17
C LYS A 34 2.66 18.68 16.27
N LYS A 35 3.74 18.01 16.68
CA LYS A 35 4.69 18.56 17.67
C LYS A 35 5.48 19.72 17.07
N HIS A 36 5.97 19.57 15.84
CA HIS A 36 6.77 20.58 15.15
C HIS A 36 5.98 21.88 14.86
N ASN A 37 4.70 21.78 14.45
CA ASN A 37 3.85 22.91 14.13
C ASN A 37 3.48 23.80 15.32
N LYS A 38 3.74 23.39 16.56
CA LYS A 38 3.56 24.24 17.75
C LYS A 38 4.48 25.48 17.76
N SER A 39 5.57 25.45 16.97
CA SER A 39 6.54 26.56 16.87
C SER A 39 6.13 27.66 15.89
N ASN A 40 5.03 27.55 15.18
CA ASN A 40 4.50 28.53 14.21
C ASN A 40 5.49 28.97 13.12
N GLN A 41 6.48 28.13 12.79
CA GLN A 41 7.50 28.41 11.78
C GLN A 41 6.94 28.24 10.36
N LYS A 42 7.37 29.11 9.43
CA LYS A 42 7.08 28.92 8.00
C LYS A 42 7.79 27.68 7.48
N TRP A 43 7.16 26.95 6.57
CA TRP A 43 7.73 25.77 5.93
C TRP A 43 8.80 26.16 4.89
N ASN A 44 10.03 26.36 5.33
CA ASN A 44 11.22 26.70 4.54
C ASN A 44 12.30 25.61 4.69
N ASN A 45 13.46 25.78 4.06
CA ASN A 45 14.53 24.78 4.09
C ASN A 45 15.02 24.46 5.52
N GLU A 46 15.08 25.46 6.38
CA GLU A 46 15.50 25.30 7.76
C GLU A 46 14.49 24.46 8.57
N SER A 47 13.20 24.83 8.48
CA SER A 47 12.13 24.08 9.15
C SER A 47 11.97 22.66 8.59
N GLN A 48 12.20 22.46 7.29
CA GLN A 48 12.21 21.14 6.65
C GLN A 48 13.33 20.26 7.22
N ALA A 49 14.53 20.81 7.37
CA ALA A 49 15.67 20.10 7.95
C ALA A 49 15.45 19.78 9.43
N SER A 50 14.96 20.77 10.21
CA SER A 50 14.62 20.60 11.62
C SER A 50 13.53 19.54 11.82
N PHE A 51 12.46 19.57 11.00
CA PHE A 51 11.42 18.56 11.00
C PHE A 51 12.00 17.16 10.74
N TYR A 52 12.84 17.01 9.71
CA TYR A 52 13.42 15.71 9.39
C TYR A 52 14.33 15.17 10.50
N SER A 53 15.07 16.05 11.18
CA SER A 53 15.84 15.70 12.37
C SER A 53 14.95 15.19 13.51
N SER A 54 13.78 15.82 13.72
CA SER A 54 12.78 15.36 14.68
C SER A 54 12.21 13.99 14.30
N VAL A 55 11.96 13.76 13.00
CA VAL A 55 11.55 12.44 12.49
C VAL A 55 12.62 11.38 12.79
N LEU A 56 13.89 11.67 12.53
CA LEU A 56 14.98 10.74 12.83
C LEU A 56 15.01 10.36 14.33
N SER A 57 14.79 11.35 15.21
CA SER A 57 14.73 11.12 16.66
C SER A 57 13.51 10.33 17.10
N ASP A 58 12.31 10.68 16.59
CA ASP A 58 11.06 10.01 16.94
C ASP A 58 11.04 8.56 16.42
N PHE A 59 11.49 8.33 15.18
CA PHE A 59 11.59 6.96 14.63
C PHE A 59 12.67 6.10 15.30
N ALA A 60 13.74 6.71 15.84
CA ALA A 60 14.72 5.97 16.62
C ALA A 60 14.10 5.32 17.88
N LYS A 61 13.06 5.95 18.44
CA LYS A 61 12.33 5.39 19.59
C LYS A 61 11.37 4.29 19.13
N VAL A 62 10.63 4.53 18.05
CA VAL A 62 9.68 3.57 17.46
C VAL A 62 10.40 2.32 16.95
N GLU A 63 11.58 2.46 16.33
CA GLU A 63 12.38 1.30 15.89
C GLU A 63 12.83 0.39 17.05
N THR A 64 13.00 0.95 18.25
CA THR A 64 13.32 0.16 19.45
C THR A 64 12.09 -0.48 20.10
N GLU A 65 10.90 0.07 19.88
CA GLU A 65 9.64 -0.41 20.45
C GLU A 65 8.91 -1.38 19.50
N ASP A 66 8.82 -1.04 18.21
CA ASP A 66 7.98 -1.78 17.25
C ASP A 66 8.79 -2.48 16.12
N GLY A 67 10.12 -2.36 16.12
CA GLY A 67 10.99 -2.93 15.08
C GLY A 67 10.80 -2.32 13.67
N ILE A 68 10.02 -1.24 13.55
CA ILE A 68 9.74 -0.57 12.28
C ILE A 68 10.89 0.33 11.88
N SER A 69 11.62 0.00 10.80
CA SER A 69 12.69 0.85 10.27
C SER A 69 12.25 1.65 9.05
N LEU A 70 12.19 2.97 9.19
CA LEU A 70 11.97 3.88 8.05
C LEU A 70 13.17 3.94 7.10
N PHE A 71 14.36 3.69 7.61
CA PHE A 71 15.62 3.97 6.92
C PHE A 71 16.39 2.70 6.51
N GLY A 72 15.94 1.52 6.91
CA GLY A 72 16.65 0.27 6.68
C GLY A 72 18.07 0.32 7.24
N ASN A 73 19.05 -0.10 6.45
CA ASN A 73 20.47 -0.15 6.86
C ASN A 73 21.23 1.19 6.66
N LEU A 74 20.53 2.32 6.48
CA LEU A 74 21.20 3.61 6.31
C LEU A 74 21.82 4.09 7.62
N ASN A 75 23.10 4.43 7.57
CA ASN A 75 23.78 5.09 8.68
C ASN A 75 23.20 6.51 8.87
N ARG A 76 22.51 6.75 9.99
CA ARG A 76 21.83 8.01 10.28
C ARG A 76 22.78 9.22 10.29
N ASN A 77 24.03 9.02 10.64
CA ASN A 77 25.04 10.07 10.69
C ASN A 77 25.53 10.52 9.30
N GLU A 78 25.24 9.75 8.25
CA GLU A 78 25.63 10.03 6.86
C GLU A 78 24.48 10.62 6.03
N ILE A 79 23.31 10.87 6.63
CA ILE A 79 22.16 11.38 5.91
C ILE A 79 22.36 12.87 5.58
N THR A 80 22.50 13.19 4.30
CA THR A 80 22.63 14.56 3.79
C THR A 80 21.33 15.05 3.14
N GLY A 81 21.17 16.39 2.96
CA GLY A 81 20.02 16.98 2.30
C GLY A 81 18.72 16.83 3.10
N LEU A 82 18.78 17.08 4.41
CA LEU A 82 17.67 16.93 5.35
C LEU A 82 16.43 17.76 4.95
N ASP A 83 16.64 18.95 4.41
CA ASP A 83 15.59 19.85 3.89
C ASP A 83 14.79 19.16 2.77
N LYS A 84 15.49 18.61 1.77
CA LYS A 84 14.85 17.89 0.66
C LYS A 84 14.12 16.64 1.15
N ARG A 85 14.71 15.92 2.10
CA ARG A 85 14.10 14.72 2.68
C ARG A 85 12.84 15.04 3.48
N GLY A 86 12.86 16.09 4.30
CA GLY A 86 11.67 16.56 5.05
C GLY A 86 10.51 16.95 4.13
N ARG A 87 10.80 17.64 3.03
CA ARG A 87 9.81 17.97 2.00
C ARG A 87 9.28 16.72 1.29
N THR A 88 10.14 15.81 0.92
CA THR A 88 9.80 14.57 0.21
C THR A 88 8.94 13.67 1.06
N LEU A 89 9.30 13.45 2.32
CA LEU A 89 8.60 12.59 3.26
C LEU A 89 7.14 13.03 3.50
N THR A 90 6.89 14.34 3.49
CA THR A 90 5.54 14.88 3.71
C THR A 90 4.70 15.05 2.44
N ASN A 91 5.28 14.81 1.27
CA ASN A 91 4.65 15.13 0.00
C ASN A 91 3.38 14.29 -0.28
N ALA A 92 3.40 13.00 0.02
CA ALA A 92 2.23 12.14 -0.14
C ALA A 92 1.08 12.58 0.79
N LEU A 93 1.38 12.96 2.03
CA LEU A 93 0.40 13.44 3.00
C LEU A 93 -0.31 14.73 2.56
N VAL A 94 0.43 15.62 1.86
CA VAL A 94 -0.18 16.81 1.23
C VAL A 94 -1.14 16.39 0.13
N LYS A 95 -0.74 15.48 -0.74
CA LYS A 95 -1.52 15.07 -1.91
C LYS A 95 -2.84 14.38 -1.54
N ILE A 96 -2.85 13.62 -0.46
CA ILE A 96 -4.06 12.95 0.05
C ILE A 96 -4.82 13.77 1.09
N GLY A 97 -4.41 15.03 1.37
CA GLY A 97 -5.17 15.97 2.18
C GLY A 97 -5.07 15.79 3.69
N PHE A 98 -4.11 15.03 4.22
CA PHE A 98 -3.87 14.97 5.67
C PHE A 98 -3.21 16.22 6.21
N ILE A 99 -2.47 16.92 5.38
CA ILE A 99 -1.84 18.21 5.65
C ILE A 99 -1.95 19.11 4.42
N ASN A 100 -1.92 20.43 4.62
CA ASN A 100 -1.88 21.38 3.52
C ASN A 100 -0.45 21.64 3.00
N TYR A 101 -0.30 22.53 2.01
CA TYR A 101 1.02 22.88 1.44
C TYR A 101 1.97 23.53 2.44
N GLU A 102 1.46 24.20 3.48
CA GLU A 102 2.24 24.74 4.58
C GLU A 102 2.60 23.68 5.65
N ARG A 103 2.21 22.42 5.44
CA ARG A 103 2.36 21.28 6.37
C ARG A 103 1.58 21.46 7.68
N LYS A 104 0.53 22.25 7.67
CA LYS A 104 -0.44 22.28 8.78
C LYS A 104 -1.38 21.09 8.65
N LEU A 105 -1.65 20.43 9.79
CA LEU A 105 -2.58 19.31 9.81
C LEU A 105 -4.00 19.76 9.46
N SER A 106 -4.65 19.04 8.58
CA SER A 106 -6.08 19.17 8.30
C SER A 106 -6.93 18.59 9.42
N GLN A 107 -8.26 18.76 9.37
CA GLN A 107 -9.17 18.09 10.28
C GLN A 107 -9.02 16.56 10.15
N VAL A 108 -8.98 16.04 8.92
CA VAL A 108 -8.73 14.61 8.66
C VAL A 108 -7.43 14.16 9.31
N GLY A 109 -6.33 14.90 9.10
CA GLY A 109 -5.04 14.56 9.67
C GLY A 109 -5.01 14.57 11.19
N LEU A 110 -5.74 15.51 11.82
CA LEU A 110 -5.88 15.58 13.27
C LEU A 110 -6.70 14.40 13.82
N ASN A 111 -7.85 14.12 13.20
CA ASN A 111 -8.72 13.03 13.61
C ASN A 111 -8.03 11.66 13.41
N TYR A 112 -7.29 11.51 12.33
CA TYR A 112 -6.59 10.26 11.99
C TYR A 112 -5.51 9.86 13.02
N ILE A 113 -4.88 10.83 13.68
CA ILE A 113 -3.90 10.56 14.75
C ILE A 113 -4.47 10.73 16.16
N SER A 114 -5.74 11.09 16.28
CA SER A 114 -6.44 11.10 17.57
C SER A 114 -6.88 9.67 17.92
N GLU A 115 -6.91 9.35 19.21
CA GLU A 115 -7.38 8.06 19.71
C GLU A 115 -8.92 8.01 19.86
N THR A 116 -9.63 9.01 19.31
CA THR A 116 -11.10 9.08 19.37
C THR A 116 -11.70 8.14 18.32
N GLU A 117 -12.72 7.39 18.74
CA GLU A 117 -13.50 6.56 17.80
C GLU A 117 -14.10 7.43 16.69
N GLN A 118 -13.84 7.06 15.45
CA GLN A 118 -14.50 7.68 14.31
C GLN A 118 -15.84 7.00 14.05
N ALA A 119 -16.89 7.80 13.90
CA ALA A 119 -18.21 7.28 13.55
C ALA A 119 -18.25 6.90 12.05
N PHE A 120 -18.84 5.74 11.79
CA PHE A 120 -19.21 5.32 10.44
C PHE A 120 -20.63 5.80 10.15
N ASP A 121 -20.88 6.28 8.94
CA ASP A 121 -22.26 6.44 8.49
C ASP A 121 -22.84 5.08 8.03
N LYS A 122 -24.15 5.07 7.76
CA LYS A 122 -24.87 3.84 7.38
C LYS A 122 -24.38 3.25 6.04
N LEU A 123 -23.87 4.05 5.12
CA LEU A 123 -23.28 3.58 3.88
C LEU A 123 -21.90 2.95 4.12
N GLU A 124 -21.11 3.58 4.97
CA GLU A 124 -19.75 3.11 5.30
C GLU A 124 -19.75 1.77 6.05
N GLU A 125 -20.76 1.56 6.90
CA GLU A 125 -20.96 0.27 7.57
C GLU A 125 -21.12 -0.90 6.58
N LEU A 126 -21.69 -0.64 5.39
CA LEU A 126 -21.88 -1.67 4.36
C LEU A 126 -20.57 -2.15 3.71
N PHE A 127 -19.52 -1.34 3.76
CA PHE A 127 -18.21 -1.73 3.21
C PHE A 127 -17.44 -2.66 4.13
N GLY A 128 -17.71 -2.69 5.43
CA GLY A 128 -16.98 -3.50 6.41
C GLY A 128 -15.46 -3.22 6.41
N LEU A 129 -15.09 -1.94 6.31
CA LEU A 129 -13.72 -1.48 6.29
C LEU A 129 -13.19 -1.23 7.70
N THR A 130 -11.89 -1.32 7.88
CA THR A 130 -11.23 -0.80 9.08
C THR A 130 -11.23 0.74 9.04
N ILE A 131 -11.00 1.38 10.19
CA ILE A 131 -10.90 2.85 10.26
C ILE A 131 -9.81 3.38 9.31
N ASP A 132 -8.67 2.71 9.27
CA ASP A 132 -7.57 3.11 8.39
C ASP A 132 -8.00 3.06 6.92
N ASN A 133 -8.56 1.94 6.46
CA ASN A 133 -9.07 1.83 5.08
C ASN A 133 -10.11 2.92 4.78
N LEU A 134 -11.02 3.18 5.72
CA LEU A 134 -12.09 4.17 5.51
C LEU A 134 -11.55 5.58 5.33
N VAL A 135 -10.59 6.01 6.15
CA VAL A 135 -9.98 7.34 6.02
C VAL A 135 -9.29 7.51 4.67
N TYR A 136 -8.53 6.51 4.21
CA TYR A 136 -7.93 6.56 2.87
C TYR A 136 -9.00 6.53 1.77
N PHE A 137 -10.05 5.74 1.91
CA PHE A 137 -11.13 5.68 0.94
C PHE A 137 -11.83 7.04 0.80
N ARG A 138 -12.21 7.69 1.92
CA ARG A 138 -12.78 9.05 1.93
C ARG A 138 -11.86 10.05 1.22
N GLN A 139 -10.56 10.05 1.55
CA GLN A 139 -9.62 10.99 0.95
C GLN A 139 -9.40 10.75 -0.55
N LEU A 140 -9.31 9.50 -0.97
CA LEU A 140 -9.16 9.14 -2.38
C LEU A 140 -10.40 9.52 -3.21
N LEU A 141 -11.61 9.41 -2.67
CA LEU A 141 -12.83 9.88 -3.33
C LEU A 141 -12.86 11.41 -3.54
N LYS A 142 -12.17 12.17 -2.68
CA LYS A 142 -12.05 13.63 -2.75
C LYS A 142 -10.88 14.11 -3.58
N LEU A 143 -9.88 13.26 -3.85
CA LEU A 143 -8.66 13.65 -4.53
C LEU A 143 -8.92 14.09 -5.97
N ARG A 144 -8.66 15.38 -6.26
CA ARG A 144 -8.70 15.98 -7.59
C ARG A 144 -7.31 16.14 -8.17
N ILE A 145 -7.16 15.79 -9.44
CA ILE A 145 -5.97 16.09 -10.22
C ILE A 145 -6.31 17.22 -11.17
N TYR A 146 -5.69 18.37 -10.96
CA TYR A 146 -5.94 19.59 -11.73
C TYR A 146 -4.97 19.73 -12.89
N ASP A 147 -5.45 20.32 -13.98
CA ASP A 147 -4.62 20.75 -15.11
C ASP A 147 -3.59 21.81 -14.66
N SER A 148 -2.50 21.94 -15.45
CA SER A 148 -1.42 22.89 -15.15
C SER A 148 -1.85 24.35 -15.29
N ASN A 149 -2.74 24.65 -16.23
CA ASN A 149 -3.06 26.00 -16.68
C ASN A 149 -4.53 26.37 -16.57
N SER A 150 -5.39 25.46 -16.06
CA SER A 150 -6.80 25.68 -15.88
C SER A 150 -7.30 25.08 -14.56
N ASP A 151 -8.54 25.36 -14.19
CA ASP A 151 -9.19 24.79 -13.03
C ASP A 151 -10.01 23.51 -13.37
N LYS A 152 -9.76 22.94 -14.57
CA LYS A 152 -10.27 21.61 -14.92
C LYS A 152 -9.55 20.54 -14.12
N TYR A 153 -10.33 19.55 -13.66
CA TYR A 153 -9.81 18.46 -12.86
C TYR A 153 -10.50 17.14 -13.19
N PHE A 154 -9.86 16.04 -12.79
CA PHE A 154 -10.51 14.74 -12.71
C PHE A 154 -10.21 14.07 -11.38
N TYR A 155 -11.11 13.14 -10.99
CA TYR A 155 -10.94 12.27 -9.83
C TYR A 155 -10.37 10.92 -10.30
N ASN A 156 -9.07 10.72 -10.16
CA ASN A 156 -8.40 9.49 -10.62
C ASN A 156 -8.94 8.22 -9.94
N PHE A 157 -9.24 8.29 -8.65
CA PHE A 157 -9.76 7.15 -7.91
C PHE A 157 -11.23 6.86 -8.27
N ARG A 158 -12.06 7.89 -8.46
CA ARG A 158 -13.44 7.70 -8.94
C ARG A 158 -13.46 7.09 -10.35
N PHE A 159 -12.56 7.51 -11.23
CA PHE A 159 -12.37 6.87 -12.53
C PHE A 159 -12.01 5.39 -12.37
N ALA A 160 -11.06 5.07 -11.49
CA ALA A 160 -10.65 3.70 -11.21
C ALA A 160 -11.83 2.83 -10.75
N LEU A 161 -12.67 3.34 -9.84
CA LEU A 161 -13.87 2.63 -9.39
C LEU A 161 -14.88 2.41 -10.52
N ALA A 162 -15.16 3.43 -11.32
CA ALA A 162 -16.09 3.32 -12.46
C ALA A 162 -15.59 2.31 -13.49
N PHE A 163 -14.31 2.35 -13.82
CA PHE A 163 -13.66 1.42 -14.73
C PHE A 163 -13.78 -0.03 -14.25
N LEU A 164 -13.42 -0.27 -12.96
CA LEU A 164 -13.46 -1.60 -12.37
C LEU A 164 -14.88 -2.12 -12.08
N ASN A 165 -15.86 -1.22 -11.90
CA ASN A 165 -17.26 -1.63 -11.80
C ASN A 165 -17.78 -2.22 -13.14
N ARG A 166 -17.23 -1.77 -14.26
CA ARG A 166 -17.57 -2.31 -15.57
C ARG A 166 -16.76 -3.57 -15.92
N TYR A 167 -15.48 -3.62 -15.55
CA TYR A 167 -14.55 -4.70 -15.87
C TYR A 167 -14.06 -5.39 -14.61
N SER A 168 -14.58 -6.59 -14.34
CA SER A 168 -14.37 -7.27 -13.05
C SER A 168 -12.94 -7.80 -12.83
N LYS A 169 -12.16 -7.98 -13.89
CA LYS A 169 -10.78 -8.51 -13.82
C LYS A 169 -9.93 -7.88 -14.93
N VAL A 170 -8.98 -7.04 -14.54
CA VAL A 170 -8.14 -6.29 -15.47
C VAL A 170 -6.66 -6.54 -15.14
N PRO A 171 -5.78 -6.75 -16.13
CA PRO A 171 -4.35 -6.82 -15.87
C PRO A 171 -3.85 -5.55 -15.15
N VAL A 172 -3.06 -5.71 -14.07
CA VAL A 172 -2.52 -4.59 -13.28
C VAL A 172 -1.80 -3.58 -14.14
N ARG A 173 -1.02 -4.07 -15.13
CA ARG A 173 -0.27 -3.22 -16.05
C ARG A 173 -1.19 -2.30 -16.84
N ASP A 174 -2.24 -2.84 -17.41
CA ASP A 174 -3.17 -2.11 -18.28
C ASP A 174 -3.99 -1.11 -17.47
N PHE A 175 -4.51 -1.54 -16.31
CA PHE A 175 -5.26 -0.69 -15.39
C PHE A 175 -4.46 0.54 -14.94
N LEU A 176 -3.25 0.32 -14.41
CA LEU A 176 -2.42 1.41 -13.91
C LEU A 176 -1.98 2.34 -15.05
N TRP A 177 -1.70 1.77 -16.23
CA TRP A 177 -1.38 2.57 -17.40
C TRP A 177 -2.52 3.52 -17.80
N ILE A 178 -3.76 3.01 -17.84
CA ILE A 178 -4.94 3.81 -18.17
C ILE A 178 -5.16 4.89 -17.10
N VAL A 179 -5.22 4.51 -15.82
CA VAL A 179 -5.47 5.44 -14.70
C VAL A 179 -4.47 6.60 -14.71
N GLU A 180 -3.18 6.32 -14.94
CA GLU A 180 -2.10 7.31 -14.96
C GLU A 180 -2.09 8.16 -16.25
N SER A 181 -2.72 7.68 -17.33
CA SER A 181 -2.75 8.36 -18.63
C SER A 181 -3.95 9.30 -18.82
N ILE A 182 -4.99 9.20 -17.98
CA ILE A 182 -6.10 10.17 -17.99
C ILE A 182 -5.56 11.59 -17.68
N LYS A 183 -6.10 12.58 -18.38
CA LYS A 183 -5.70 13.99 -18.21
C LYS A 183 -6.85 14.84 -17.70
N PRO A 184 -6.58 15.87 -16.88
CA PRO A 184 -7.60 16.75 -16.32
C PRO A 184 -8.41 17.51 -17.37
N ASN A 185 -7.88 17.70 -18.55
CA ASN A 185 -8.55 18.38 -19.66
C ASN A 185 -9.39 17.44 -20.56
N PHE A 186 -9.48 16.14 -20.21
CA PHE A 186 -10.39 15.24 -20.91
C PHE A 186 -11.83 15.58 -20.51
N SER A 187 -12.74 15.63 -21.50
CA SER A 187 -14.16 15.77 -21.23
C SER A 187 -14.74 14.47 -20.64
N GLU A 188 -15.90 14.57 -19.99
CA GLU A 188 -16.60 13.38 -19.48
C GLU A 188 -16.92 12.38 -20.59
N GLU A 189 -17.30 12.87 -21.79
CA GLU A 189 -17.56 12.05 -22.96
C GLU A 189 -16.29 11.30 -23.38
N LYS A 190 -15.12 11.97 -23.41
CA LYS A 190 -13.85 11.30 -23.72
C LYS A 190 -13.49 10.24 -22.70
N ILE A 191 -13.68 10.51 -21.42
CA ILE A 191 -13.44 9.53 -20.34
C ILE A 191 -14.38 8.33 -20.50
N LYS A 192 -15.65 8.57 -20.82
CA LYS A 192 -16.63 7.50 -21.08
C LYS A 192 -16.21 6.65 -22.29
N VAL A 193 -15.80 7.28 -23.40
CA VAL A 193 -15.30 6.57 -24.59
C VAL A 193 -14.10 5.70 -24.26
N ILE A 194 -13.15 6.19 -23.45
CA ILE A 194 -11.99 5.42 -23.01
C ILE A 194 -12.45 4.17 -22.23
N ILE A 195 -13.42 4.32 -21.32
CA ILE A 195 -13.97 3.19 -20.58
C ILE A 195 -14.67 2.22 -21.53
N ASP A 196 -15.55 2.71 -22.40
CA ASP A 196 -16.37 1.89 -23.29
C ASP A 196 -15.52 1.10 -24.30
N ASN A 197 -14.51 1.73 -24.89
CA ASN A 197 -13.64 1.12 -25.90
C ASN A 197 -12.70 0.04 -25.34
N TYR A 198 -12.43 0.05 -24.03
CA TYR A 198 -11.66 -1.03 -23.39
C TYR A 198 -12.38 -2.38 -23.48
N GLN A 199 -13.69 -2.40 -23.75
CA GLN A 199 -14.47 -3.62 -23.98
C GLN A 199 -13.84 -4.51 -25.06
N SER A 200 -13.31 -3.93 -26.12
CA SER A 200 -12.65 -4.71 -27.20
C SER A 200 -11.34 -5.38 -26.75
N VAL A 201 -10.63 -4.80 -25.78
CA VAL A 201 -9.46 -5.43 -25.15
C VAL A 201 -9.91 -6.53 -24.20
N TYR A 202 -10.93 -6.24 -23.40
CA TYR A 202 -11.49 -7.18 -22.43
C TYR A 202 -12.02 -8.46 -23.09
N ASP A 203 -12.62 -8.32 -24.27
CA ASP A 203 -13.13 -9.43 -25.09
C ASP A 203 -12.06 -10.08 -25.99
N ASN A 204 -10.80 -9.67 -25.88
CA ASN A 204 -9.67 -10.12 -26.70
C ASN A 204 -9.84 -9.86 -28.24
N ASN A 205 -10.67 -8.92 -28.61
CA ASN A 205 -10.86 -8.50 -30.01
C ASN A 205 -9.79 -7.51 -30.48
N LYS A 206 -9.08 -6.89 -29.53
CA LYS A 206 -8.02 -5.90 -29.75
C LYS A 206 -6.90 -6.08 -28.73
N THR A 207 -5.66 -5.80 -29.13
CA THR A 207 -4.55 -5.75 -28.15
C THR A 207 -4.62 -4.48 -27.33
N PHE A 208 -4.03 -4.50 -26.14
CA PHE A 208 -3.93 -3.29 -25.29
C PHE A 208 -3.13 -2.19 -25.99
N GLU A 209 -2.10 -2.53 -26.74
CA GLU A 209 -1.28 -1.58 -27.51
C GLU A 209 -2.10 -0.86 -28.58
N GLN A 210 -2.96 -1.57 -29.31
CA GLN A 210 -3.87 -0.97 -30.31
C GLN A 210 -4.86 0.00 -29.67
N TYR A 211 -5.50 -0.42 -28.56
CA TYR A 211 -6.41 0.44 -27.79
C TYR A 211 -5.71 1.71 -27.28
N ARG A 212 -4.51 1.54 -26.69
CA ARG A 212 -3.70 2.65 -26.20
C ARG A 212 -3.40 3.66 -27.29
N ASP A 213 -2.96 3.19 -28.45
CA ASP A 213 -2.60 4.04 -29.58
C ASP A 213 -3.82 4.80 -30.14
N GLU A 214 -4.98 4.18 -30.19
CA GLU A 214 -6.22 4.82 -30.62
C GLU A 214 -6.72 5.89 -29.64
N GLU A 215 -6.71 5.58 -28.34
CA GLU A 215 -7.32 6.44 -27.33
C GLU A 215 -6.42 7.56 -26.84
N PHE A 216 -5.10 7.35 -26.81
CA PHE A 216 -4.16 8.24 -26.14
C PHE A 216 -3.09 8.87 -27.04
N ALA A 217 -2.91 8.43 -28.29
CA ALA A 217 -1.87 8.95 -29.16
C ALA A 217 -1.90 10.48 -29.29
N ASN A 218 -3.06 11.08 -29.51
CA ASN A 218 -3.20 12.53 -29.67
C ASN A 218 -2.82 13.35 -28.42
N HIS A 219 -2.75 12.71 -27.24
CA HIS A 219 -2.39 13.34 -25.99
C HIS A 219 -0.91 13.10 -25.59
N ILE A 220 -0.30 12.06 -26.15
CA ILE A 220 1.12 11.75 -25.97
C ILE A 220 1.94 12.40 -27.09
N LEU A 221 1.45 12.29 -28.32
CA LEU A 221 2.01 12.91 -29.52
C LEU A 221 1.34 14.26 -29.77
N ILE A 222 1.69 15.28 -28.97
CA ILE A 222 1.08 16.62 -29.04
C ILE A 222 1.29 17.19 -30.45
N PRO A 223 0.21 17.59 -31.18
CA PRO A 223 0.29 18.00 -32.58
C PRO A 223 1.33 19.07 -32.84
N GLU A 224 1.43 20.10 -32.02
CA GLU A 224 2.38 21.20 -32.17
C GLU A 224 3.84 20.72 -32.07
N ARG A 225 4.11 19.83 -31.08
CA ARG A 225 5.45 19.23 -30.94
C ARG A 225 5.80 18.26 -32.05
N VAL A 226 4.81 17.52 -32.55
CA VAL A 226 4.97 16.64 -33.72
C VAL A 226 5.32 17.46 -34.95
N ASP A 227 4.65 18.60 -35.17
CA ASP A 227 4.95 19.47 -36.31
C ASP A 227 6.34 20.13 -36.20
N GLU A 228 6.74 20.51 -34.98
CA GLU A 228 8.10 21.00 -34.73
C GLU A 228 9.15 19.91 -35.00
N ALA A 229 8.92 18.68 -34.53
CA ALA A 229 9.81 17.55 -34.77
C ALA A 229 9.89 17.22 -36.26
N ARG A 230 8.76 17.25 -37.00
CA ARG A 230 8.71 17.07 -38.44
C ARG A 230 9.53 18.14 -39.17
N LYS A 231 9.41 19.42 -38.76
CA LYS A 231 10.23 20.51 -39.31
C LYS A 231 11.71 20.33 -39.02
N MET A 232 12.06 19.93 -37.79
CA MET A 232 13.44 19.65 -37.39
C MET A 232 14.09 18.57 -38.27
N PHE A 233 13.43 17.43 -38.44
CA PHE A 233 13.95 16.34 -39.27
C PHE A 233 13.99 16.69 -40.76
N ARG A 234 12.93 17.30 -41.28
CA ARG A 234 12.87 17.72 -42.69
C ARG A 234 13.98 18.71 -43.08
N ASN A 235 14.24 19.68 -42.20
CA ASN A 235 15.22 20.74 -42.45
C ASN A 235 16.63 20.37 -41.95
N LYS A 236 16.82 19.14 -41.43
CA LYS A 236 18.05 18.67 -40.76
C LYS A 236 18.59 19.67 -39.71
N ASN A 237 17.69 20.42 -39.02
CA ASN A 237 18.07 21.41 -38.02
C ASN A 237 18.26 20.75 -36.64
N PHE A 238 19.39 20.06 -36.47
CA PHE A 238 19.74 19.31 -35.29
C PHE A 238 20.51 20.16 -34.26
N SER A 239 20.02 21.38 -33.94
CA SER A 239 20.61 22.23 -32.92
C SER A 239 20.39 21.64 -31.52
N ASP A 240 21.27 21.99 -30.56
CA ASP A 240 21.14 21.56 -29.17
C ASP A 240 19.87 22.11 -28.53
N GLU A 241 19.43 23.30 -28.92
CA GLU A 241 18.21 23.92 -28.46
C GLU A 241 16.97 23.12 -28.88
N ASN A 242 16.90 22.74 -30.16
CA ASN A 242 15.79 21.90 -30.66
C ASN A 242 15.74 20.55 -29.96
N PHE A 243 16.90 19.91 -29.73
CA PHE A 243 16.91 18.66 -28.97
C PHE A 243 16.51 18.83 -27.50
N LYS A 244 16.93 19.88 -26.83
CA LYS A 244 16.48 20.18 -25.45
C LYS A 244 14.97 20.43 -25.40
N LYS A 245 14.37 21.02 -26.41
CA LYS A 245 12.94 21.30 -26.53
C LYS A 245 12.12 20.04 -26.83
N LEU A 246 12.52 19.26 -27.84
CA LEU A 246 11.77 18.14 -28.41
C LEU A 246 12.06 16.80 -27.69
N PHE A 247 13.30 16.61 -27.23
CA PHE A 247 13.74 15.41 -26.50
C PHE A 247 14.17 15.77 -25.06
N PRO A 248 13.26 16.32 -24.24
CA PRO A 248 13.62 16.82 -22.91
C PRO A 248 13.97 15.70 -21.94
N ASN A 249 14.89 15.99 -21.01
CA ASN A 249 15.08 15.20 -19.81
C ASN A 249 14.76 16.04 -18.56
N ARG A 250 13.79 15.61 -17.75
CA ARG A 250 13.28 16.35 -16.59
C ARG A 250 14.32 16.57 -15.47
N LYS A 251 15.26 15.63 -15.31
CA LYS A 251 16.25 15.64 -14.21
C LYS A 251 17.56 16.34 -14.60
N ASN A 252 17.93 16.27 -15.88
CA ASN A 252 19.19 16.83 -16.39
C ASN A 252 19.08 17.20 -17.87
N SER A 253 19.04 18.49 -18.19
CA SER A 253 18.92 18.97 -19.58
C SER A 253 20.08 18.54 -20.49
N ASN A 254 21.27 18.25 -19.93
CA ASN A 254 22.41 17.76 -20.73
C ASN A 254 22.18 16.35 -21.27
N LYS A 255 21.28 15.56 -20.67
CA LYS A 255 20.91 14.25 -21.22
C LYS A 255 20.18 14.32 -22.55
N SER A 256 19.57 15.46 -22.88
CA SER A 256 19.02 15.70 -24.22
C SER A 256 20.11 15.68 -25.31
N LEU A 257 21.35 15.96 -24.95
CA LEU A 257 22.50 15.87 -25.88
C LEU A 257 22.97 14.41 -26.08
N GLU A 258 22.85 13.57 -25.08
CA GLU A 258 23.03 12.11 -25.22
C GLU A 258 21.98 11.54 -26.17
N TYR A 259 20.72 11.99 -26.07
CA TYR A 259 19.64 11.61 -26.98
C TYR A 259 19.92 12.11 -28.41
N LYS A 260 20.43 13.34 -28.58
CA LYS A 260 20.87 13.88 -29.87
C LYS A 260 21.91 12.97 -30.51
N SER A 261 22.97 12.62 -29.80
CA SER A 261 24.04 11.75 -30.31
C SER A 261 23.48 10.40 -30.78
N PHE A 262 22.56 9.80 -30.01
CA PHE A 262 21.92 8.54 -30.39
C PHE A 262 21.03 8.69 -31.66
N VAL A 263 20.18 9.72 -31.71
CA VAL A 263 19.32 9.99 -32.90
C VAL A 263 20.14 10.19 -34.14
N LEU A 264 21.22 10.97 -34.04
CA LEU A 264 22.12 11.19 -35.19
C LEU A 264 22.84 9.90 -35.61
N SER A 265 23.20 9.02 -34.69
CA SER A 265 23.80 7.72 -35.02
C SER A 265 22.79 6.79 -35.71
N ILE A 266 21.52 6.83 -35.37
CA ILE A 266 20.45 6.09 -36.07
C ILE A 266 20.33 6.62 -37.51
N ILE A 267 20.25 7.95 -37.70
CA ILE A 267 20.14 8.57 -39.02
C ILE A 267 21.35 8.16 -39.90
N LYS A 268 22.54 8.28 -39.35
CA LYS A 268 23.78 7.92 -40.02
C LYS A 268 23.80 6.43 -40.42
N PHE A 269 23.43 5.52 -39.49
CA PHE A 269 23.35 4.09 -39.81
C PHE A 269 22.31 3.80 -40.89
N THR A 270 21.16 4.44 -40.85
CA THR A 270 20.09 4.25 -41.85
C THR A 270 20.52 4.72 -43.22
N GLU A 271 21.32 5.80 -43.30
CA GLU A 271 21.85 6.35 -44.58
C GLU A 271 23.04 5.54 -45.10
N GLU A 272 24.01 5.17 -44.27
CA GLU A 272 25.30 4.59 -44.66
C GLU A 272 25.33 3.05 -44.66
N LYS A 273 24.71 2.41 -43.67
CA LYS A 273 24.71 0.95 -43.41
C LYS A 273 26.12 0.32 -43.32
N THR A 274 27.12 1.09 -42.83
CA THR A 274 28.50 0.64 -42.64
C THR A 274 28.73 0.04 -41.30
N GLU A 275 29.77 -0.83 -41.15
CA GLU A 275 30.16 -1.38 -39.83
C GLU A 275 30.43 -0.29 -38.78
N ARG A 276 31.12 0.77 -39.19
CA ARG A 276 31.43 1.90 -38.32
C ARG A 276 30.17 2.60 -37.79
N SER A 277 29.21 2.91 -38.67
CA SER A 277 27.96 3.55 -38.25
C SER A 277 27.09 2.61 -37.40
N PHE A 278 27.15 1.31 -37.67
CA PHE A 278 26.50 0.28 -36.89
C PHE A 278 27.08 0.20 -35.46
N GLU A 279 28.41 0.10 -35.31
CA GLU A 279 29.08 0.05 -34.02
C GLU A 279 28.80 1.30 -33.19
N GLU A 280 28.85 2.49 -33.76
CA GLU A 280 28.57 3.76 -33.15
C GLU A 280 27.12 3.75 -32.54
N MET A 281 26.14 3.41 -33.37
CA MET A 281 24.74 3.31 -32.93
C MET A 281 24.55 2.26 -31.83
N MET A 282 25.12 1.09 -31.99
CA MET A 282 24.99 -0.01 -31.01
C MET A 282 25.65 0.32 -29.67
N ASN A 283 26.78 1.01 -29.64
CA ASN A 283 27.43 1.43 -28.41
C ASN A 283 26.58 2.44 -27.64
N LEU A 284 25.97 3.40 -28.32
CA LEU A 284 25.07 4.38 -27.72
C LEU A 284 23.79 3.72 -27.22
N SER A 285 23.23 2.75 -27.94
CA SER A 285 22.00 2.05 -27.57
C SER A 285 22.09 1.29 -26.24
N LYS A 286 23.28 0.91 -25.79
CA LYS A 286 23.54 0.19 -24.53
C LYS A 286 23.45 1.09 -23.29
N GLN A 287 23.50 2.40 -23.46
CA GLN A 287 23.47 3.36 -22.34
C GLN A 287 22.08 3.34 -21.66
N ASP A 288 22.05 3.35 -20.34
CA ASP A 288 20.80 3.32 -19.57
C ASP A 288 19.86 4.50 -19.86
N ALA A 289 20.44 5.68 -20.13
CA ALA A 289 19.67 6.86 -20.53
C ALA A 289 18.93 6.64 -21.87
N ILE A 290 19.56 5.97 -22.81
CA ILE A 290 19.00 5.65 -24.13
C ILE A 290 17.94 4.54 -24.02
N LYS A 291 18.22 3.48 -23.28
CA LYS A 291 17.21 2.42 -23.02
C LYS A 291 15.93 2.99 -22.40
N LYS A 292 16.07 3.90 -21.43
CA LYS A 292 14.92 4.57 -20.80
C LYS A 292 14.21 5.56 -21.71
N ALA A 293 14.89 6.13 -22.67
CA ALA A 293 14.32 7.15 -23.54
C ALA A 293 13.67 6.58 -24.82
N PHE A 294 14.12 5.40 -25.28
CA PHE A 294 13.71 4.84 -26.58
C PHE A 294 13.33 3.35 -26.54
N GLY A 295 13.46 2.69 -25.38
CA GLY A 295 13.26 1.24 -25.25
C GLY A 295 12.49 0.83 -23.96
N ASP A 296 11.77 1.74 -23.32
CA ASP A 296 11.01 1.46 -22.07
C ASP A 296 11.88 0.83 -20.96
N GLY A 297 13.18 1.19 -20.90
CA GLY A 297 14.18 0.64 -20.00
C GLY A 297 14.75 -0.71 -20.43
N LYS A 298 14.38 -1.23 -21.62
CA LYS A 298 14.89 -2.47 -22.20
C LYS A 298 15.91 -2.17 -23.32
N ALA A 299 16.53 -3.22 -23.85
CA ALA A 299 17.36 -3.09 -25.05
C ALA A 299 16.54 -2.50 -26.21
N VAL A 300 17.10 -1.45 -26.85
CA VAL A 300 16.44 -0.72 -27.93
C VAL A 300 16.35 -1.57 -29.20
N PHE A 301 17.33 -2.43 -29.40
CA PHE A 301 17.43 -3.30 -30.59
C PHE A 301 17.53 -4.78 -30.19
N LYS A 302 16.97 -5.65 -31.04
CA LYS A 302 17.15 -7.09 -31.01
C LYS A 302 18.49 -7.44 -31.64
N TYR A 303 19.51 -7.83 -30.85
CA TYR A 303 20.86 -8.10 -31.33
C TYR A 303 21.57 -9.21 -30.56
N LYS A 304 22.30 -10.08 -31.25
CA LYS A 304 23.22 -11.07 -30.68
C LYS A 304 24.63 -10.82 -31.22
N ASN A 305 25.67 -11.00 -30.41
CA ASN A 305 27.07 -10.67 -30.73
C ASN A 305 27.65 -11.32 -32.02
N LYS A 306 26.96 -12.25 -32.64
CA LYS A 306 27.38 -12.89 -33.90
C LYS A 306 26.50 -12.48 -35.10
N ASP A 307 25.56 -11.57 -34.90
CA ASP A 307 24.68 -11.14 -36.00
C ASP A 307 25.45 -10.25 -36.99
N SER A 308 25.32 -10.52 -38.29
CA SER A 308 25.73 -9.60 -39.33
C SER A 308 24.81 -8.36 -39.36
N ILE A 309 25.23 -7.29 -40.02
CA ILE A 309 24.37 -6.11 -40.21
C ILE A 309 23.06 -6.49 -40.90
N GLN A 310 23.09 -7.43 -41.86
CA GLN A 310 21.88 -7.89 -42.53
C GLN A 310 20.95 -8.66 -41.60
N ASP A 311 21.49 -9.53 -40.72
CA ASP A 311 20.72 -10.21 -39.69
C ASP A 311 20.10 -9.23 -38.71
N PHE A 312 20.86 -8.21 -38.29
CA PHE A 312 20.37 -7.14 -37.42
C PHE A 312 19.20 -6.38 -38.08
N ILE A 313 19.33 -5.95 -39.34
CA ILE A 313 18.24 -5.27 -40.06
C ILE A 313 17.01 -6.16 -40.15
N THR A 314 17.18 -7.42 -40.46
CA THR A 314 16.06 -8.39 -40.55
C THR A 314 15.35 -8.56 -39.23
N LYS A 315 16.10 -8.73 -38.10
CA LYS A 315 15.55 -8.89 -36.77
C LYS A 315 14.85 -7.64 -36.22
N ASN A 316 15.16 -6.47 -36.76
CA ASN A 316 14.62 -5.18 -36.35
C ASN A 316 13.77 -4.52 -37.44
N SER A 317 13.28 -5.28 -38.42
CA SER A 317 12.47 -4.76 -39.53
C SER A 317 11.15 -4.09 -39.06
N ASP A 318 10.66 -4.49 -37.86
CA ASP A 318 9.49 -3.94 -37.18
C ASP A 318 9.84 -2.78 -36.22
N ASN A 319 11.11 -2.42 -36.07
CA ASN A 319 11.53 -1.37 -35.14
C ASN A 319 11.33 0.02 -35.71
N PRO A 320 10.47 0.88 -35.11
CA PRO A 320 10.18 2.21 -35.65
C PRO A 320 11.41 3.13 -35.74
N LEU A 321 12.45 2.89 -34.94
CA LEU A 321 13.68 3.66 -34.99
C LEU A 321 14.47 3.45 -36.30
N LEU A 322 14.25 2.32 -36.99
CA LEU A 322 14.93 1.93 -38.21
C LEU A 322 14.01 1.97 -39.44
N SER A 323 12.79 2.51 -39.30
CA SER A 323 11.80 2.62 -40.42
C SER A 323 12.27 3.46 -41.63
N GLY A 324 13.27 4.31 -41.43
CA GLY A 324 13.68 5.32 -42.42
C GLY A 324 12.81 6.58 -42.39
N GLN A 325 11.72 6.59 -41.70
CA GLN A 325 10.90 7.78 -41.38
C GLN A 325 11.38 8.40 -40.09
N TYR A 326 12.25 9.38 -40.15
CA TYR A 326 12.90 9.93 -38.94
C TYR A 326 11.93 10.50 -37.89
N LEU A 327 10.70 10.85 -38.26
CA LEU A 327 9.68 11.27 -37.34
C LEU A 327 9.26 10.13 -36.39
N ASP A 328 9.37 8.88 -36.79
CA ASP A 328 9.09 7.70 -35.97
C ASP A 328 10.03 7.61 -34.74
N ILE A 329 11.25 8.18 -34.87
CA ILE A 329 12.20 8.28 -33.76
C ILE A 329 11.63 9.18 -32.66
N TYR A 330 10.97 10.29 -33.02
CA TYR A 330 10.30 11.17 -32.07
C TYR A 330 9.09 10.48 -31.44
N TYR A 331 8.32 9.76 -32.23
CA TYR A 331 7.19 8.97 -31.70
C TYR A 331 7.65 7.92 -30.69
N ALA A 332 8.67 7.13 -31.03
CA ALA A 332 9.25 6.15 -30.12
C ALA A 332 9.76 6.79 -28.82
N PHE A 333 10.41 7.96 -28.93
CA PHE A 333 10.83 8.72 -27.74
C PHE A 333 9.65 9.16 -26.89
N ALA A 334 8.61 9.75 -27.48
CA ALA A 334 7.45 10.26 -26.74
C ALA A 334 6.72 9.14 -25.98
N TRP A 335 6.47 8.01 -26.64
CA TRP A 335 5.88 6.81 -26.05
C TRP A 335 6.74 6.21 -24.95
N SER A 336 8.04 6.02 -25.21
CA SER A 336 8.94 5.44 -24.21
C SER A 336 9.06 6.32 -22.97
N LYS A 337 9.06 7.65 -23.13
CA LYS A 337 9.06 8.58 -22.00
C LYS A 337 7.78 8.53 -21.19
N HIS A 338 6.64 8.42 -21.85
CA HIS A 338 5.35 8.26 -21.18
C HIS A 338 5.32 6.96 -20.35
N ASN A 339 5.71 5.85 -20.99
CA ASN A 339 5.75 4.54 -20.33
C ASN A 339 6.75 4.48 -19.15
N ASP A 340 7.93 5.11 -19.30
CA ASP A 340 8.95 5.18 -18.23
C ASP A 340 8.41 5.92 -17.01
N LEU A 341 7.65 7.01 -17.20
CA LEU A 341 7.03 7.76 -16.12
C LEU A 341 5.91 6.97 -15.44
N ILE A 342 5.03 6.33 -16.20
CA ILE A 342 3.98 5.46 -15.63
C ILE A 342 4.62 4.36 -14.79
N LYS A 343 5.64 3.69 -15.30
CA LYS A 343 6.36 2.64 -14.56
C LYS A 343 7.00 3.16 -13.26
N GLU A 344 7.49 4.43 -13.27
CA GLU A 344 8.05 5.06 -12.07
C GLU A 344 6.97 5.35 -11.02
N TYR A 345 5.74 5.76 -11.42
CA TYR A 345 4.72 6.26 -10.50
C TYR A 345 3.62 5.25 -10.15
N SER A 346 3.38 4.27 -11.01
CA SER A 346 2.32 3.27 -10.82
C SER A 346 2.45 2.44 -9.54
N ASP A 347 3.68 2.18 -9.06
CA ASP A 347 3.89 1.50 -7.78
C ASP A 347 3.27 2.27 -6.60
N MET A 348 3.46 3.60 -6.56
CA MET A 348 2.85 4.43 -5.52
C MET A 348 1.34 4.56 -5.68
N CYS A 349 0.84 4.64 -6.91
CA CYS A 349 -0.59 4.64 -7.18
C CYS A 349 -1.24 3.35 -6.68
N LYS A 350 -0.66 2.19 -7.03
CA LYS A 350 -1.07 0.87 -6.53
C LYS A 350 -1.13 0.83 -5.01
N ARG A 351 -0.05 1.23 -4.32
CA ARG A 351 0.05 1.21 -2.85
C ARG A 351 -1.02 2.07 -2.19
N ILE A 352 -1.19 3.31 -2.65
CA ILE A 352 -2.18 4.22 -2.08
C ILE A 352 -3.61 3.74 -2.37
N PHE A 353 -3.90 3.24 -3.55
CA PHE A 353 -5.21 2.68 -3.88
C PHE A 353 -5.54 1.44 -3.04
N SER A 354 -4.55 0.58 -2.76
CA SER A 354 -4.72 -0.58 -1.88
C SER A 354 -5.16 -0.20 -0.47
N LEU A 355 -4.72 0.97 0.04
CA LEU A 355 -5.09 1.44 1.39
C LEU A 355 -6.59 1.73 1.54
N SER A 356 -7.31 1.95 0.44
CA SER A 356 -8.77 2.09 0.48
C SER A 356 -9.50 0.83 0.94
N GLY A 357 -8.87 -0.35 0.85
CA GLY A 357 -9.48 -1.65 1.16
C GLY A 357 -10.59 -2.09 0.19
N VAL A 358 -10.79 -1.36 -0.93
CA VAL A 358 -11.84 -1.68 -1.93
C VAL A 358 -11.30 -2.06 -3.31
N ILE A 359 -10.01 -1.82 -3.60
CA ILE A 359 -9.35 -2.27 -4.83
C ILE A 359 -8.34 -3.38 -4.50
N SER A 360 -8.55 -4.54 -5.11
CA SER A 360 -7.67 -5.70 -5.04
C SER A 360 -6.62 -5.67 -6.15
N PHE A 361 -5.38 -6.07 -5.83
CA PHE A 361 -4.26 -6.19 -6.77
C PHE A 361 -3.60 -7.56 -6.61
N ASN A 362 -4.35 -8.62 -6.86
CA ASN A 362 -3.89 -9.99 -6.61
C ASN A 362 -3.42 -10.68 -7.91
N GLN A 363 -2.31 -11.40 -7.85
CA GLN A 363 -1.77 -12.23 -8.94
C GLN A 363 -1.71 -11.53 -10.31
N GLY A 364 -1.39 -10.24 -10.33
CA GLY A 364 -1.30 -9.46 -11.57
C GLY A 364 -2.64 -8.97 -12.13
N ILE A 365 -3.74 -9.19 -11.42
CA ILE A 365 -5.10 -8.76 -11.78
C ILE A 365 -5.60 -7.71 -10.79
N VAL A 366 -6.34 -6.73 -11.31
CA VAL A 366 -7.07 -5.74 -10.50
C VAL A 366 -8.56 -6.02 -10.56
N SER A 367 -9.23 -5.89 -9.43
CA SER A 367 -10.68 -6.01 -9.31
C SER A 367 -11.23 -5.15 -8.18
N LEU A 368 -12.54 -4.87 -8.20
CA LEU A 368 -13.22 -4.30 -7.04
C LEU A 368 -13.50 -5.36 -5.99
N GLY A 369 -13.12 -5.09 -4.74
CA GLY A 369 -13.69 -5.74 -3.57
C GLY A 369 -15.12 -5.23 -3.32
N ARG A 370 -15.87 -5.92 -2.48
CA ARG A 370 -17.25 -5.56 -2.11
C ARG A 370 -18.21 -5.52 -3.32
N PRO A 371 -18.30 -6.60 -4.10
CA PRO A 371 -19.11 -6.62 -5.32
C PRO A 371 -20.62 -6.38 -5.07
N TRP A 372 -21.09 -6.51 -3.83
CA TRP A 372 -22.48 -6.28 -3.44
C TRP A 372 -22.86 -4.79 -3.34
N ILE A 373 -21.90 -3.86 -3.21
CA ILE A 373 -22.20 -2.43 -3.01
C ILE A 373 -22.06 -1.65 -4.31
N PHE A 374 -20.93 -1.76 -5.00
CA PHE A 374 -20.58 -0.86 -6.11
C PHE A 374 -21.60 -0.86 -7.25
N PRO A 375 -22.14 -1.99 -7.75
CA PRO A 375 -23.16 -1.96 -8.79
C PRO A 375 -24.41 -1.20 -8.37
N LYS A 376 -24.86 -1.34 -7.11
CA LYS A 376 -26.03 -0.62 -6.57
C LYS A 376 -25.75 0.86 -6.43
N LEU A 377 -24.59 1.22 -5.91
CA LEU A 377 -24.14 2.59 -5.77
C LEU A 377 -24.07 3.30 -7.14
N PHE A 378 -23.48 2.67 -8.16
CA PHE A 378 -23.41 3.22 -9.51
C PHE A 378 -24.76 3.30 -10.19
N SER A 379 -25.63 2.31 -10.01
CA SER A 379 -27.00 2.33 -10.51
C SER A 379 -27.80 3.50 -9.93
N LEU A 380 -27.69 3.71 -8.62
CA LEU A 380 -28.41 4.77 -7.92
C LEU A 380 -27.91 6.17 -8.30
N LEU A 381 -26.60 6.33 -8.45
CA LEU A 381 -26.00 7.60 -8.89
C LEU A 381 -26.33 7.94 -10.35
N ASN A 382 -26.69 6.96 -11.17
CA ASN A 382 -27.25 7.08 -12.53
C ASN A 382 -26.63 8.22 -13.36
N GLY A 383 -25.28 8.21 -13.51
CA GLY A 383 -24.52 9.24 -14.22
C GLY A 383 -24.10 10.44 -13.38
N ASN A 384 -24.56 10.59 -12.13
CA ASN A 384 -24.13 11.64 -11.22
C ASN A 384 -22.81 11.33 -10.51
N PHE A 385 -22.20 10.20 -10.81
CA PHE A 385 -20.85 9.87 -10.30
C PHE A 385 -19.82 10.68 -11.06
N LYS A 386 -19.60 11.92 -10.62
CA LYS A 386 -18.67 12.86 -11.25
C LYS A 386 -17.26 12.32 -11.24
N ILE A 387 -16.67 12.16 -12.44
CA ILE A 387 -15.28 11.75 -12.63
C ILE A 387 -14.39 12.95 -13.00
N SER A 388 -14.96 13.97 -13.64
CA SER A 388 -14.25 15.21 -13.99
C SER A 388 -15.09 16.44 -13.70
N GLY A 389 -14.49 17.63 -13.80
CA GLY A 389 -15.19 18.89 -13.58
C GLY A 389 -14.28 20.09 -13.70
N GLU A 390 -14.84 21.25 -13.36
CA GLU A 390 -14.12 22.52 -13.30
C GLU A 390 -14.51 23.24 -12.01
N ALA A 391 -13.54 23.61 -11.20
CA ALA A 391 -13.71 24.36 -9.96
C ALA A 391 -12.35 24.91 -9.50
N SER A 392 -12.38 26.01 -8.77
CA SER A 392 -11.16 26.70 -8.29
C SER A 392 -10.24 25.76 -7.52
N TYR A 393 -9.00 25.63 -8.02
CA TYR A 393 -7.92 24.92 -7.33
C TYR A 393 -7.59 25.58 -6.00
N GLU A 394 -7.52 26.91 -5.98
CA GLU A 394 -7.15 27.68 -4.80
C GLU A 394 -8.14 27.50 -3.66
N GLU A 395 -9.46 27.53 -3.96
CA GLU A 395 -10.51 27.30 -2.97
C GLU A 395 -10.55 25.87 -2.47
N TYR A 396 -10.17 24.88 -3.31
CA TYR A 396 -10.27 23.47 -2.94
C TYR A 396 -9.02 22.95 -2.23
N GLU A 397 -7.82 23.30 -2.69
CA GLU A 397 -6.57 22.71 -2.17
C GLU A 397 -5.70 23.67 -1.36
N ASN A 398 -5.93 25.00 -1.43
CA ASN A 398 -5.20 25.96 -0.61
C ASN A 398 -5.98 26.40 0.64
N ASP A 399 -7.31 26.36 0.60
CA ASP A 399 -8.11 26.59 1.81
C ASP A 399 -8.24 25.33 2.66
N ILE A 400 -7.59 25.32 3.83
CA ILE A 400 -7.66 24.19 4.78
C ILE A 400 -9.08 23.95 5.34
N LYS A 401 -10.02 24.86 5.12
CA LYS A 401 -11.44 24.70 5.48
C LYS A 401 -12.26 24.03 4.40
N SER A 402 -11.72 23.81 3.21
CA SER A 402 -12.44 23.16 2.12
C SER A 402 -12.81 21.69 2.48
N SER A 403 -13.78 21.15 1.77
CA SER A 403 -14.24 19.76 1.94
C SER A 403 -13.11 18.73 1.75
N PHE A 404 -12.06 19.07 1.01
CA PHE A 404 -10.89 18.21 0.84
C PHE A 404 -10.19 17.90 2.16
N TYR A 405 -10.13 18.87 3.07
CA TYR A 405 -9.46 18.77 4.36
C TYR A 405 -10.38 18.45 5.54
N GLN A 406 -11.72 18.44 5.32
CA GLN A 406 -12.70 18.09 6.35
C GLN A 406 -12.92 16.59 6.42
N ASP A 407 -13.16 16.09 7.63
CA ASP A 407 -13.49 14.68 7.88
C ASP A 407 -15.01 14.48 7.69
N ILE A 408 -15.39 14.18 6.46
CA ILE A 408 -16.78 13.98 6.03
C ILE A 408 -16.98 12.54 5.53
N CYS A 409 -18.17 11.99 5.69
CA CYS A 409 -18.49 10.62 5.32
C CYS A 409 -18.70 10.43 3.80
N ILE A 410 -18.70 9.17 3.36
CA ILE A 410 -18.82 8.82 1.93
C ILE A 410 -20.15 9.28 1.35
N SER A 411 -21.25 9.20 2.11
CA SER A 411 -22.56 9.70 1.64
C SER A 411 -22.51 11.19 1.30
N ASP A 412 -21.86 12.01 2.15
CA ASP A 412 -21.70 13.45 1.90
C ASP A 412 -20.73 13.73 0.74
N ILE A 413 -19.63 12.96 0.63
CA ILE A 413 -18.65 13.09 -0.48
C ILE A 413 -19.33 12.81 -1.83
N LEU A 414 -20.28 11.87 -1.86
CA LEU A 414 -21.00 11.48 -3.07
C LEU A 414 -22.34 12.19 -3.24
N GLU A 415 -22.65 13.14 -2.35
CA GLU A 415 -23.89 13.93 -2.36
C GLU A 415 -25.15 13.03 -2.32
N LEU A 416 -25.10 11.91 -1.57
CA LEU A 416 -26.21 10.98 -1.42
C LEU A 416 -27.17 11.44 -0.32
N SER A 417 -28.46 11.44 -0.63
CA SER A 417 -29.49 11.65 0.38
C SER A 417 -29.65 10.43 1.30
N TYR A 418 -30.22 10.64 2.47
CA TYR A 418 -30.54 9.56 3.41
C TYR A 418 -31.44 8.48 2.76
N THR A 419 -32.40 8.89 1.94
CA THR A 419 -33.28 7.95 1.23
C THR A 419 -32.53 7.06 0.25
N GLN A 420 -31.55 7.61 -0.46
CA GLN A 420 -30.68 6.84 -1.38
C GLN A 420 -29.80 5.84 -0.63
N VAL A 421 -29.23 6.23 0.52
CA VAL A 421 -28.47 5.30 1.36
C VAL A 421 -29.36 4.17 1.87
N LEU A 422 -30.59 4.49 2.29
CA LEU A 422 -31.55 3.49 2.74
C LEU A 422 -31.96 2.54 1.60
N GLU A 423 -32.10 3.05 0.38
CA GLU A 423 -32.37 2.21 -0.80
C GLU A 423 -31.26 1.21 -1.07
N ILE A 424 -29.97 1.61 -0.99
CA ILE A 424 -28.83 0.70 -1.11
C ILE A 424 -28.89 -0.38 -0.01
N GLN A 425 -29.18 0.01 1.24
CA GLN A 425 -29.31 -0.94 2.35
C GLN A 425 -30.44 -1.95 2.09
N ASN A 426 -31.60 -1.50 1.61
CA ASN A 426 -32.74 -2.37 1.29
C ASN A 426 -32.39 -3.35 0.16
N GLN A 427 -31.77 -2.88 -0.92
CA GLN A 427 -31.36 -3.74 -2.04
C GLN A 427 -30.32 -4.79 -1.60
N ILE A 428 -29.42 -4.45 -0.67
CA ILE A 428 -28.46 -5.40 -0.12
C ILE A 428 -29.17 -6.40 0.82
N ALA A 429 -30.11 -5.92 1.65
CA ALA A 429 -30.88 -6.77 2.54
C ALA A 429 -31.74 -7.77 1.75
N GLU A 430 -32.38 -7.34 0.67
CA GLU A 430 -33.16 -8.19 -0.22
C GLU A 430 -32.28 -9.25 -0.90
N GLU A 431 -31.15 -8.85 -1.49
CA GLU A 431 -30.20 -9.77 -2.14
C GLU A 431 -29.69 -10.87 -1.20
N PHE A 432 -29.48 -10.54 0.07
CA PHE A 432 -28.98 -11.48 1.06
C PHE A 432 -30.06 -12.13 1.93
N GLY A 433 -31.33 -11.84 1.70
CA GLY A 433 -32.45 -12.39 2.48
C GLY A 433 -32.48 -11.95 3.94
N ILE A 434 -32.02 -10.72 4.23
CA ILE A 434 -31.99 -10.15 5.59
C ILE A 434 -33.36 -9.58 5.92
N ALA A 435 -34.06 -10.17 6.88
CA ALA A 435 -35.42 -9.78 7.23
C ALA A 435 -35.49 -8.41 7.95
N ASP A 436 -34.48 -8.07 8.74
CA ASP A 436 -34.38 -6.80 9.48
C ASP A 436 -33.09 -6.07 9.11
N ILE A 437 -33.23 -4.91 8.50
CA ILE A 437 -32.11 -4.07 8.02
C ILE A 437 -31.18 -3.64 9.17
N SER A 438 -31.63 -3.63 10.41
CA SER A 438 -30.78 -3.33 11.58
C SER A 438 -29.66 -4.37 11.77
N ASN A 439 -29.85 -5.58 11.25
CA ASN A 439 -28.87 -6.68 11.31
C ASN A 439 -27.86 -6.67 10.14
N ILE A 440 -27.96 -5.74 9.19
CA ILE A 440 -27.14 -5.73 7.98
C ILE A 440 -25.64 -5.63 8.31
N LYS A 441 -25.26 -4.82 9.28
CA LYS A 441 -23.89 -4.67 9.73
C LYS A 441 -23.30 -5.98 10.26
N GLN A 442 -24.06 -6.67 11.12
CA GLN A 442 -23.65 -7.96 11.66
C GLN A 442 -23.55 -9.01 10.55
N PHE A 443 -24.51 -9.03 9.63
CA PHE A 443 -24.50 -9.95 8.49
C PHE A 443 -23.26 -9.75 7.60
N ILE A 444 -22.90 -8.49 7.31
CA ILE A 444 -21.70 -8.18 6.52
C ILE A 444 -20.43 -8.63 7.26
N ALA A 445 -20.35 -8.40 8.55
CA ALA A 445 -19.22 -8.87 9.37
C ALA A 445 -19.10 -10.40 9.34
N ASP A 446 -20.20 -11.12 9.50
CA ASP A 446 -20.23 -12.58 9.44
C ASP A 446 -19.91 -13.11 8.03
N LYS A 447 -20.37 -12.42 6.98
CA LYS A 447 -20.02 -12.74 5.60
C LYS A 447 -18.52 -12.59 5.35
N GLN A 448 -17.94 -11.48 5.78
CA GLN A 448 -16.50 -11.23 5.64
C GLN A 448 -15.66 -12.24 6.43
N GLU A 449 -16.13 -12.63 7.62
CA GLU A 449 -15.47 -13.67 8.41
C GLU A 449 -15.47 -15.01 7.69
N ARG A 450 -16.60 -15.41 7.07
CA ARG A 450 -16.68 -16.65 6.27
C ARG A 450 -15.76 -16.59 5.05
N GLU A 451 -15.82 -15.51 4.27
CA GLU A 451 -14.96 -15.34 3.09
C GLU A 451 -13.48 -15.32 3.46
N PHE A 452 -13.14 -14.73 4.60
CA PHE A 452 -11.78 -14.72 5.11
C PHE A 452 -11.30 -16.13 5.49
N ARG A 453 -12.13 -16.92 6.18
CA ARG A 453 -11.80 -18.31 6.54
C ARG A 453 -11.62 -19.17 5.29
N GLU A 454 -12.54 -19.07 4.32
CA GLU A 454 -12.43 -19.79 3.05
C GLU A 454 -11.14 -19.43 2.32
N PHE A 455 -10.80 -18.13 2.27
CA PHE A 455 -9.54 -17.67 1.70
C PHE A 455 -8.32 -18.27 2.43
N VAL A 456 -8.32 -18.25 3.76
CA VAL A 456 -7.23 -18.81 4.57
C VAL A 456 -7.09 -20.31 4.35
N GLU A 457 -8.18 -21.05 4.32
CA GLU A 457 -8.15 -22.48 4.10
C GLU A 457 -7.65 -22.88 2.69
N GLN A 458 -7.92 -22.04 1.68
CA GLN A 458 -7.43 -22.25 0.31
C GLN A 458 -5.96 -21.85 0.16
N GLU A 459 -5.55 -20.71 0.71
CA GLU A 459 -4.24 -20.13 0.45
C GLU A 459 -3.19 -20.48 1.51
N PHE A 460 -3.61 -20.71 2.77
CA PHE A 460 -2.74 -20.89 3.92
C PHE A 460 -3.05 -22.19 4.67
N GLY A 461 -2.98 -23.35 4.00
CA GLY A 461 -3.06 -24.64 4.66
C GLY A 461 -1.91 -24.86 5.65
N ILE A 462 -2.06 -25.80 6.60
CA ILE A 462 -1.12 -26.05 7.71
C ILE A 462 0.34 -26.14 7.22
N THR A 463 0.60 -26.87 6.14
CA THR A 463 1.96 -27.03 5.58
C THR A 463 2.58 -25.67 5.18
N LYS A 464 1.81 -24.81 4.51
CA LYS A 464 2.28 -23.49 4.11
C LYS A 464 2.48 -22.58 5.33
N VAL A 465 1.62 -22.68 6.34
CA VAL A 465 1.76 -21.93 7.60
C VAL A 465 3.06 -22.32 8.31
N SER A 466 3.33 -23.64 8.48
CA SER A 466 4.59 -24.14 9.06
C SER A 466 5.82 -23.70 8.24
N GLU A 467 5.73 -23.71 6.91
CA GLU A 467 6.79 -23.23 6.02
C GLU A 467 7.08 -21.73 6.22
N VAL A 468 6.05 -20.88 6.24
CA VAL A 468 6.21 -19.44 6.46
C VAL A 468 6.78 -19.15 7.84
N LEU A 469 6.28 -19.80 8.90
CA LEU A 469 6.84 -19.70 10.26
C LEU A 469 8.32 -20.12 10.30
N SER A 470 8.71 -21.18 9.58
CA SER A 470 10.10 -21.60 9.47
C SER A 470 10.99 -20.52 8.83
N PHE A 471 10.53 -19.87 7.74
CA PHE A 471 11.27 -18.77 7.14
C PHE A 471 11.32 -17.52 8.03
N ILE A 472 10.27 -17.24 8.80
CA ILE A 472 10.27 -16.17 9.82
C ILE A 472 11.34 -16.46 10.88
N SER A 473 11.37 -17.70 11.42
CA SER A 473 12.37 -18.12 12.41
C SER A 473 13.80 -18.02 11.88
N GLN A 474 14.01 -18.31 10.60
CA GLN A 474 15.32 -18.19 9.92
C GLN A 474 15.67 -16.76 9.50
N ARG A 475 14.82 -15.78 9.76
CA ARG A 475 14.96 -14.38 9.30
C ARG A 475 15.14 -14.24 7.79
N ASN A 476 14.50 -15.13 7.03
CA ASN A 476 14.46 -15.07 5.57
C ASN A 476 13.30 -14.19 5.08
N ASP A 477 13.38 -12.90 5.39
CA ASP A 477 12.32 -11.91 5.16
C ASP A 477 11.86 -11.89 3.69
N LYS A 478 12.79 -12.10 2.76
CA LYS A 478 12.45 -12.12 1.33
C LYS A 478 11.51 -13.27 0.99
N LYS A 479 11.76 -14.47 1.50
CA LYS A 479 10.91 -15.64 1.28
C LYS A 479 9.54 -15.49 1.94
N VAL A 480 9.50 -14.94 3.15
CA VAL A 480 8.24 -14.62 3.84
C VAL A 480 7.37 -13.69 2.97
N GLN A 481 7.95 -12.63 2.42
CA GLN A 481 7.23 -11.68 1.58
C GLN A 481 6.81 -12.28 0.23
N GLU A 482 7.62 -13.15 -0.37
CA GLU A 482 7.24 -13.87 -1.60
C GLU A 482 6.04 -14.81 -1.39
N LEU A 483 5.93 -15.44 -0.21
CA LEU A 483 4.88 -16.42 0.10
C LEU A 483 3.58 -15.79 0.59
N VAL A 484 3.62 -14.60 1.19
CA VAL A 484 2.45 -13.94 1.77
C VAL A 484 2.13 -12.64 1.06
N THR A 485 2.91 -11.59 1.28
CA THR A 485 2.74 -10.28 0.63
C THR A 485 4.00 -9.43 0.75
N ASP A 486 4.28 -8.61 -0.25
CA ASP A 486 5.34 -7.60 -0.21
C ASP A 486 4.84 -6.21 0.28
N ASN A 487 3.56 -6.11 0.63
CA ASN A 487 2.93 -4.86 1.06
C ASN A 487 2.99 -4.64 2.59
N ALA A 488 3.36 -5.66 3.37
CA ALA A 488 3.51 -5.59 4.82
C ALA A 488 4.94 -5.88 5.26
N LEU A 489 5.31 -5.44 6.47
CA LEU A 489 6.55 -5.83 7.13
C LEU A 489 6.45 -7.26 7.69
N VAL A 490 7.60 -7.90 7.89
CA VAL A 490 7.64 -9.29 8.39
C VAL A 490 7.03 -9.43 9.79
N PRO A 491 7.20 -8.48 10.75
CA PRO A 491 6.47 -8.54 12.02
C PRO A 491 4.95 -8.63 11.84
N THR A 492 4.34 -7.76 11.05
CA THR A 492 2.90 -7.80 10.74
C THR A 492 2.47 -9.09 10.04
N ILE A 493 3.32 -9.63 9.14
CA ILE A 493 3.08 -10.94 8.54
C ILE A 493 3.16 -12.04 9.61
N PHE A 494 4.03 -11.90 10.61
CA PHE A 494 4.14 -12.87 11.69
C PHE A 494 2.88 -12.89 12.55
N GLU A 495 2.34 -11.74 12.96
CA GLU A 495 1.05 -11.66 13.66
C GLU A 495 -0.06 -12.35 12.86
N TYR A 496 -0.14 -12.07 11.55
CA TYR A 496 -1.12 -12.67 10.65
C TYR A 496 -0.99 -14.20 10.58
N ILE A 497 0.20 -14.71 10.37
CA ILE A 497 0.46 -16.15 10.24
C ILE A 497 0.31 -16.86 11.60
N LEU A 498 0.67 -16.22 12.71
CA LEU A 498 0.47 -16.77 14.05
C LEU A 498 -1.02 -16.92 14.38
N ALA A 499 -1.86 -15.95 14.03
CA ALA A 499 -3.30 -16.06 14.19
C ALA A 499 -3.88 -17.24 13.37
N ILE A 500 -3.41 -17.42 12.14
CA ILE A 500 -3.81 -18.56 11.30
C ILE A 500 -3.29 -19.89 11.89
N ALA A 501 -2.07 -19.92 12.40
CA ALA A 501 -1.54 -21.09 13.08
C ALA A 501 -2.41 -21.49 14.25
N TRP A 502 -2.78 -20.52 15.10
CA TRP A 502 -3.65 -20.77 16.23
C TRP A 502 -5.08 -21.17 15.83
N TYR A 503 -5.58 -20.64 14.72
CA TYR A 503 -6.86 -21.05 14.14
C TYR A 503 -6.89 -22.56 13.86
N TYR A 504 -5.81 -23.13 13.34
CA TYR A 504 -5.69 -24.56 13.15
C TYR A 504 -5.48 -25.33 14.46
N ILE A 505 -4.68 -24.82 15.39
CA ILE A 505 -4.45 -25.41 16.71
C ILE A 505 -5.76 -25.48 17.50
N SER A 506 -6.62 -24.46 17.37
CA SER A 506 -7.92 -24.39 18.05
C SER A 506 -9.03 -25.19 17.35
N ASP A 507 -8.72 -25.93 16.32
CA ASP A 507 -9.72 -26.64 15.48
C ASP A 507 -10.80 -25.67 14.95
N LYS A 508 -10.36 -24.46 14.54
CA LYS A 508 -11.18 -23.42 13.88
C LYS A 508 -12.33 -22.84 14.73
N LYS A 509 -12.18 -22.79 16.07
CA LYS A 509 -13.25 -22.49 17.02
C LYS A 509 -13.56 -21.01 17.25
N PHE A 510 -12.78 -20.07 16.69
CA PHE A 510 -12.97 -18.63 16.90
C PHE A 510 -13.12 -17.83 15.60
N GLN A 511 -13.53 -16.58 15.71
CA GLN A 511 -13.66 -15.66 14.60
C GLN A 511 -12.27 -15.11 14.22
N LEU A 512 -11.66 -15.71 13.20
CA LEU A 512 -10.25 -15.50 12.86
C LEU A 512 -9.95 -14.06 12.44
N ARG A 513 -10.74 -13.48 11.52
CA ARG A 513 -10.52 -12.12 11.04
C ARG A 513 -10.72 -11.09 12.15
N LYS A 514 -11.74 -11.30 12.98
CA LYS A 514 -12.08 -10.40 14.10
C LYS A 514 -11.01 -10.40 15.20
N SER A 515 -10.31 -11.52 15.41
CA SER A 515 -9.29 -11.64 16.45
C SER A 515 -8.02 -10.84 16.17
N MET A 516 -7.72 -10.54 14.92
CA MET A 516 -6.49 -9.85 14.52
C MET A 516 -6.65 -8.33 14.57
N GLN A 517 -5.69 -7.64 15.19
CA GLN A 517 -5.62 -6.17 15.21
C GLN A 517 -4.86 -5.67 13.97
N LEU A 518 -5.32 -6.07 12.77
CA LEU A 518 -4.67 -5.77 11.49
C LEU A 518 -5.57 -4.99 10.54
N THR A 519 -4.95 -4.14 9.74
CA THR A 519 -5.57 -3.57 8.54
C THR A 519 -5.33 -4.52 7.38
N PHE A 520 -6.39 -4.86 6.63
CA PHE A 520 -6.34 -5.80 5.51
C PHE A 520 -6.48 -5.09 4.17
N SER A 521 -5.81 -5.63 3.14
CA SER A 521 -6.11 -5.32 1.75
C SER A 521 -7.47 -5.90 1.34
N ALA A 522 -7.95 -5.49 0.17
CA ALA A 522 -9.15 -6.11 -0.43
C ALA A 522 -8.96 -7.61 -0.73
N ASP A 523 -7.72 -8.09 -0.75
CA ASP A 523 -7.32 -9.49 -0.97
C ASP A 523 -7.23 -10.32 0.32
N ASN A 524 -7.69 -9.79 1.44
CA ASN A 524 -7.59 -10.42 2.77
C ASN A 524 -6.14 -10.64 3.27
N LEU A 525 -5.16 -9.98 2.67
CA LEU A 525 -3.76 -10.01 3.10
C LEU A 525 -3.47 -8.83 4.05
N PRO A 526 -2.51 -8.97 4.99
CA PRO A 526 -2.18 -7.93 5.93
C PRO A 526 -1.52 -6.73 5.23
N LEU A 527 -1.87 -5.52 5.64
CA LEU A 527 -1.24 -4.27 5.21
C LEU A 527 -0.43 -3.61 6.31
N SER A 528 -0.97 -3.58 7.51
CA SER A 528 -0.31 -2.99 8.68
C SER A 528 -1.00 -3.42 9.96
N HIS A 529 -0.29 -3.28 11.09
CA HIS A 529 -0.90 -3.32 12.42
C HIS A 529 -1.92 -2.17 12.56
N ALA A 530 -3.09 -2.46 13.12
CA ALA A 530 -4.19 -1.47 13.17
C ALA A 530 -3.95 -0.32 14.15
N GLY A 531 -2.91 -0.36 14.95
CA GLY A 531 -2.58 0.65 15.95
C GLY A 531 -3.62 0.73 17.07
N GLY A 532 -3.18 1.08 18.25
CA GLY A 532 -4.02 1.19 19.42
C GLY A 532 -3.36 0.50 20.62
N ASN A 533 -3.89 0.67 21.79
CA ASN A 533 -3.37 0.04 23.00
C ASN A 533 -3.95 -1.38 23.21
N LYS A 534 -4.15 -2.13 22.13
CA LYS A 534 -4.64 -3.51 22.11
C LYS A 534 -3.48 -4.45 21.82
N GLY A 535 -3.65 -5.71 22.23
CA GLY A 535 -2.70 -6.76 21.89
C GLY A 535 -2.81 -7.20 20.43
N ASP A 536 -1.84 -7.96 19.93
CA ASP A 536 -1.75 -8.32 18.52
C ASP A 536 -2.91 -9.18 18.04
N ILE A 537 -3.29 -10.20 18.85
CA ILE A 537 -4.35 -11.16 18.51
C ILE A 537 -5.20 -11.43 19.76
N GLU A 538 -6.43 -10.94 19.78
CA GLU A 538 -7.38 -11.10 20.89
C GLU A 538 -8.46 -12.12 20.52
N ILE A 539 -8.41 -13.33 21.07
CA ILE A 539 -9.31 -14.43 20.75
C ILE A 539 -10.35 -14.58 21.86
N GLU A 540 -11.61 -14.47 21.49
CA GLU A 540 -12.74 -14.67 22.38
C GLU A 540 -13.33 -16.08 22.23
N TYR A 541 -13.21 -16.91 23.26
CA TYR A 541 -13.93 -18.17 23.41
C TYR A 541 -15.20 -17.99 24.25
N SER A 542 -16.03 -19.02 24.30
CA SER A 542 -17.26 -19.01 25.11
C SER A 542 -16.99 -18.80 26.62
N ASP A 543 -15.91 -19.37 27.14
CA ASP A 543 -15.57 -19.48 28.54
C ASP A 543 -14.34 -18.68 28.98
N LYS A 544 -13.49 -18.25 28.02
CA LYS A 544 -12.22 -17.55 28.28
C LYS A 544 -11.84 -16.57 27.17
N MET A 545 -10.84 -15.75 27.46
CA MET A 545 -10.11 -14.95 26.47
C MET A 545 -8.68 -15.47 26.34
N LEU A 546 -8.15 -15.42 25.12
CA LEU A 546 -6.75 -15.67 24.85
C LEU A 546 -6.16 -14.45 24.16
N LEU A 547 -5.04 -13.96 24.69
CA LEU A 547 -4.21 -12.95 24.05
C LEU A 547 -2.94 -13.63 23.50
N LEU A 548 -2.68 -13.49 22.20
CA LEU A 548 -1.40 -13.85 21.63
C LEU A 548 -0.64 -12.56 21.29
N GLU A 549 0.57 -12.46 21.80
CA GLU A 549 1.52 -11.37 21.54
C GLU A 549 2.68 -11.92 20.74
N ALA A 550 3.05 -11.28 19.65
CA ALA A 550 4.02 -11.77 18.66
C ALA A 550 5.19 -10.81 18.50
N THR A 551 6.41 -11.28 18.71
CA THR A 551 7.59 -10.44 18.49
C THR A 551 8.70 -11.14 17.71
N LEU A 552 9.43 -10.35 16.92
CA LEU A 552 10.68 -10.75 16.30
C LEU A 552 11.91 -10.10 16.95
N MET A 553 11.73 -9.46 18.10
CA MET A 553 12.85 -8.90 18.87
C MET A 553 13.75 -10.01 19.39
N ASP A 554 15.05 -9.77 19.39
CA ASP A 554 16.04 -10.68 19.98
C ASP A 554 15.95 -10.66 21.53
N LYS A 555 16.55 -11.68 22.18
CA LYS A 555 16.58 -11.79 23.64
C LYS A 555 17.06 -10.52 24.35
N SER A 556 18.02 -9.82 23.77
CA SER A 556 18.64 -8.64 24.41
C SER A 556 17.71 -7.43 24.44
N THR A 557 16.80 -7.33 23.48
CA THR A 557 15.87 -6.22 23.32
C THR A 557 14.50 -6.47 23.97
N GLN A 558 14.09 -7.74 24.14
CA GLN A 558 12.78 -8.11 24.71
C GLN A 558 12.50 -7.48 26.07
N LYS A 559 13.49 -7.38 26.96
CA LYS A 559 13.33 -6.75 28.28
C LYS A 559 12.89 -5.29 28.22
N ARG A 560 13.33 -4.57 27.18
CA ARG A 560 13.06 -3.14 27.00
C ARG A 560 11.83 -2.87 26.15
N GLY A 561 11.60 -3.73 25.15
CA GLY A 561 10.57 -3.51 24.14
C GLY A 561 9.27 -4.25 24.41
N GLU A 562 9.30 -5.44 25.04
CA GLU A 562 8.13 -6.33 25.12
C GLU A 562 7.60 -6.54 26.53
N LEU A 563 8.45 -6.48 27.55
CA LEU A 563 8.03 -6.84 28.90
C LEU A 563 6.86 -5.98 29.41
N GLU A 564 6.96 -4.66 29.30
CA GLU A 564 5.91 -3.74 29.72
C GLU A 564 4.68 -3.80 28.79
N PRO A 565 4.82 -3.73 27.45
CA PRO A 565 3.69 -3.80 26.54
C PRO A 565 2.82 -5.05 26.73
N VAL A 566 3.42 -6.24 26.78
CA VAL A 566 2.70 -7.51 26.95
C VAL A 566 1.92 -7.53 28.26
N ILE A 567 2.54 -7.10 29.38
CA ILE A 567 1.85 -7.00 30.69
C ILE A 567 0.73 -5.97 30.61
N ARG A 568 0.94 -4.82 30.03
CA ARG A 568 -0.04 -3.74 29.90
C ARG A 568 -1.24 -4.16 29.03
N HIS A 569 -1.01 -4.80 27.88
CA HIS A 569 -2.09 -5.32 27.02
C HIS A 569 -2.89 -6.39 27.76
N SER A 570 -2.23 -7.31 28.45
CA SER A 570 -2.88 -8.35 29.26
C SER A 570 -3.75 -7.75 30.36
N VAL A 571 -3.25 -6.76 31.11
CA VAL A 571 -4.03 -6.08 32.16
C VAL A 571 -5.26 -5.38 31.58
N ASN A 572 -5.07 -4.60 30.52
CA ASN A 572 -6.16 -3.84 29.91
C ASN A 572 -7.24 -4.78 29.34
N LEU A 573 -6.83 -5.88 28.68
CA LEU A 573 -7.78 -6.86 28.16
C LEU A 573 -8.52 -7.57 29.31
N ALA A 574 -7.83 -7.99 30.37
CA ALA A 574 -8.46 -8.62 31.53
C ALA A 574 -9.47 -7.70 32.21
N LEU A 575 -9.24 -6.37 32.23
CA LEU A 575 -10.18 -5.38 32.79
C LEU A 575 -11.36 -5.07 31.86
N SER A 576 -11.24 -5.38 30.56
CA SER A 576 -12.30 -5.15 29.59
C SER A 576 -13.30 -6.32 29.47
N THR A 577 -13.02 -7.47 30.08
CA THR A 577 -13.84 -8.69 30.02
C THR A 577 -14.11 -9.27 31.40
N ASN A 578 -15.20 -10.03 31.51
CA ASN A 578 -15.49 -10.82 32.69
C ASN A 578 -14.99 -12.28 32.61
N LYS A 579 -14.33 -12.62 31.49
CA LYS A 579 -13.81 -13.98 31.25
C LYS A 579 -12.37 -14.11 31.78
N PRO A 580 -11.96 -15.30 32.24
CA PRO A 580 -10.55 -15.56 32.52
C PRO A 580 -9.68 -15.30 31.31
N LEU A 581 -8.51 -14.70 31.52
CA LEU A 581 -7.55 -14.39 30.46
C LEU A 581 -6.32 -15.29 30.56
N GLN A 582 -5.95 -15.92 29.47
CA GLN A 582 -4.66 -16.53 29.24
C GLN A 582 -3.88 -15.67 28.22
N THR A 583 -2.61 -15.37 28.50
CA THR A 583 -1.74 -14.70 27.52
C THR A 583 -0.63 -15.66 27.09
N ILE A 584 -0.37 -15.74 25.78
CA ILE A 584 0.75 -16.48 25.21
C ILE A 584 1.61 -15.50 24.41
N PHE A 585 2.85 -15.33 24.83
CA PHE A 585 3.86 -14.53 24.17
C PHE A 585 4.66 -15.44 23.22
N VAL A 586 4.76 -15.07 21.96
CA VAL A 586 5.45 -15.88 20.93
C VAL A 586 6.60 -15.09 20.31
N ALA A 587 7.79 -15.66 20.38
CA ALA A 587 9.00 -15.06 19.82
C ALA A 587 9.86 -16.12 19.10
N ASN A 588 10.87 -15.70 18.36
CA ASN A 588 11.82 -16.68 17.78
C ASN A 588 12.63 -17.40 18.87
N GLU A 589 13.03 -16.65 19.86
CA GLU A 589 13.71 -17.11 21.11
C GLU A 589 13.18 -16.27 22.27
N VAL A 590 13.23 -16.82 23.48
CA VAL A 590 12.74 -16.14 24.67
C VAL A 590 13.89 -15.91 25.68
N ASP A 591 13.87 -14.75 26.35
CA ASP A 591 14.82 -14.43 27.42
C ASP A 591 14.30 -15.01 28.75
N ASP A 592 15.15 -15.75 29.46
CA ASP A 592 14.77 -16.44 30.71
C ASP A 592 14.25 -15.48 31.80
N ASN A 593 14.81 -14.27 31.89
CA ASN A 593 14.34 -13.29 32.88
C ASN A 593 12.99 -12.68 32.48
N VAL A 594 12.75 -12.48 31.18
CA VAL A 594 11.44 -12.03 30.68
C VAL A 594 10.37 -13.08 31.04
N VAL A 595 10.67 -14.36 30.76
CA VAL A 595 9.78 -15.48 31.09
C VAL A 595 9.53 -15.57 32.61
N ASN A 596 10.58 -15.43 33.43
CA ASN A 596 10.43 -15.45 34.89
C ASN A 596 9.63 -14.26 35.44
N ILE A 597 9.77 -13.06 34.82
CA ILE A 597 8.94 -11.90 35.20
C ILE A 597 7.49 -12.10 34.77
N PHE A 598 7.23 -12.64 33.59
CA PHE A 598 5.88 -13.02 33.17
C PHE A 598 5.26 -14.01 34.17
N ARG A 599 6.00 -15.00 34.64
CA ARG A 599 5.52 -15.90 35.68
C ARG A 599 5.20 -15.18 37.00
N ALA A 600 6.02 -14.19 37.38
CA ALA A 600 5.79 -13.42 38.60
C ALA A 600 4.47 -12.62 38.57
N THR A 601 3.98 -12.25 37.38
CA THR A 601 2.69 -11.54 37.26
C THR A 601 1.49 -12.32 37.80
N SER A 602 1.59 -13.66 37.88
CA SER A 602 0.53 -14.50 38.46
C SER A 602 0.34 -14.28 39.95
N PHE A 603 1.30 -13.69 40.66
CA PHE A 603 1.33 -13.57 42.11
C PHE A 603 1.20 -12.14 42.62
N ILE A 604 1.11 -11.17 41.73
CA ILE A 604 1.05 -9.74 42.06
C ILE A 604 -0.24 -9.10 41.57
N GLN A 605 -0.58 -7.96 42.17
CA GLN A 605 -1.64 -7.11 41.68
C GLN A 605 -1.09 -6.08 40.69
N LEU A 606 -1.74 -5.94 39.56
CA LEU A 606 -1.36 -5.03 38.46
C LEU A 606 -2.50 -4.05 38.18
N ASN A 607 -2.17 -2.81 37.88
CA ASN A 607 -3.14 -1.75 37.61
C ASN A 607 -3.31 -1.50 36.11
N GLY A 608 -4.53 -1.23 35.67
CA GLY A 608 -4.84 -0.81 34.33
C GLY A 608 -4.30 0.57 34.00
N THR A 609 -3.88 0.77 32.75
CA THR A 609 -3.40 2.05 32.24
C THR A 609 -4.47 2.80 31.48
N LEU A 610 -5.34 2.11 30.75
CA LEU A 610 -6.47 2.65 30.00
C LEU A 610 -7.78 2.58 30.80
N THR A 611 -7.99 1.49 31.49
CA THR A 611 -9.19 1.24 32.31
C THR A 611 -8.84 1.33 33.79
N LYS A 612 -9.61 2.11 34.54
CA LYS A 612 -9.44 2.16 36.00
C LYS A 612 -9.78 0.80 36.60
N GLY A 613 -8.86 0.25 37.33
CA GLY A 613 -9.04 -1.05 38.00
C GLY A 613 -7.72 -1.77 38.21
N SER A 614 -7.78 -2.92 38.86
CA SER A 614 -6.62 -3.77 39.08
C SER A 614 -6.98 -5.25 38.86
N VAL A 615 -6.02 -6.01 38.40
CA VAL A 615 -6.12 -7.46 38.21
C VAL A 615 -5.22 -8.16 39.22
N LYS A 616 -5.70 -9.22 39.84
CA LYS A 616 -4.91 -10.08 40.74
C LYS A 616 -4.50 -11.32 39.97
N GLY A 617 -3.23 -11.39 39.66
CA GLY A 617 -2.65 -12.50 38.91
C GLY A 617 -2.96 -12.45 37.38
N LEU A 618 -1.95 -12.61 36.59
CA LEU A 618 -2.05 -12.80 35.16
C LEU A 618 -1.26 -14.05 34.75
N ASN A 619 -1.87 -14.89 33.94
CA ASN A 619 -1.20 -16.04 33.37
C ASN A 619 -0.60 -15.67 32.01
N ILE A 620 0.71 -15.44 31.97
CA ILE A 620 1.47 -15.16 30.77
C ILE A 620 2.50 -16.27 30.57
N PHE A 621 2.39 -17.01 29.47
CA PHE A 621 3.30 -18.08 29.10
C PHE A 621 4.00 -17.77 27.79
N ALA A 622 5.28 -18.16 27.65
CA ALA A 622 6.04 -17.90 26.45
C ALA A 622 6.27 -19.18 25.64
N LEU A 623 6.04 -19.09 24.32
CA LEU A 623 6.36 -20.12 23.34
C LEU A 623 7.32 -19.56 22.28
N THR A 624 8.11 -20.44 21.68
CA THR A 624 8.93 -20.07 20.53
C THR A 624 8.27 -20.44 19.20
N ILE A 625 8.67 -19.78 18.12
CA ILE A 625 8.17 -20.13 16.76
C ILE A 625 8.42 -21.62 16.44
N PRO A 626 9.63 -22.20 16.71
CA PRO A 626 9.84 -23.63 16.51
C PRO A 626 8.87 -24.53 17.32
N GLU A 627 8.48 -24.13 18.53
CA GLU A 627 7.51 -24.88 19.34
C GLU A 627 6.10 -24.80 18.73
N ILE A 628 5.68 -23.63 18.23
CA ILE A 628 4.39 -23.50 17.49
C ILE A 628 4.39 -24.40 16.25
N ILE A 629 5.49 -24.47 15.49
CA ILE A 629 5.61 -25.38 14.34
C ILE A 629 5.46 -26.83 14.79
N ASN A 630 6.13 -27.23 15.88
CA ASN A 630 6.01 -28.59 16.42
C ASN A 630 4.59 -28.93 16.88
N ILE A 631 3.88 -27.98 17.49
CA ILE A 631 2.47 -28.12 17.92
C ILE A 631 1.58 -28.37 16.68
N LEU A 632 1.76 -27.57 15.61
CA LEU A 632 1.03 -27.73 14.35
C LEU A 632 1.32 -29.08 13.68
N ASP A 633 2.59 -29.44 13.54
CA ASP A 633 3.01 -30.64 12.82
C ASP A 633 2.56 -31.93 13.54
N ARG A 634 2.55 -31.91 14.89
CA ARG A 634 2.03 -33.00 15.72
C ARG A 634 0.53 -32.96 15.91
N LYS A 635 -0.16 -31.94 15.39
CA LYS A 635 -1.61 -31.74 15.52
C LYS A 635 -2.07 -31.71 16.98
N ILE A 636 -1.30 -31.06 17.83
CA ILE A 636 -1.65 -30.85 19.24
C ILE A 636 -2.73 -29.77 19.28
N ASN A 637 -3.85 -30.05 19.97
CA ASN A 637 -4.94 -29.10 20.08
C ASN A 637 -4.75 -28.12 21.24
N GLU A 638 -5.48 -27.02 21.21
CA GLU A 638 -5.43 -25.98 22.22
C GLU A 638 -5.83 -26.47 23.62
N GLN A 639 -6.75 -27.43 23.71
CA GLN A 639 -7.24 -27.96 25.00
C GLN A 639 -6.07 -28.53 25.80
N ARG A 640 -5.22 -29.33 25.16
CA ARG A 640 -4.02 -29.90 25.81
C ARG A 640 -3.07 -28.80 26.29
N ILE A 641 -2.90 -27.73 25.47
CA ILE A 641 -2.04 -26.60 25.86
C ILE A 641 -2.60 -25.95 27.12
N PHE A 642 -3.89 -25.62 27.13
CA PHE A 642 -4.53 -24.98 28.29
C PHE A 642 -4.52 -25.87 29.54
N GLU A 643 -4.80 -27.15 29.42
CA GLU A 643 -4.72 -28.08 30.55
C GLU A 643 -3.35 -28.07 31.22
N LYS A 644 -2.25 -28.06 30.39
CA LYS A 644 -0.88 -28.00 30.94
C LYS A 644 -0.56 -26.66 31.58
N LEU A 645 -1.03 -25.56 30.98
CA LEU A 645 -0.87 -24.23 31.55
C LEU A 645 -1.68 -24.05 32.85
N ASP A 646 -2.88 -24.61 32.95
CA ASP A 646 -3.72 -24.57 34.13
C ASP A 646 -3.10 -25.41 35.27
N ASP A 647 -2.62 -26.62 34.99
CA ASP A 647 -1.88 -27.48 35.92
C ASP A 647 -0.68 -26.71 36.52
N PHE A 648 0.09 -26.07 35.67
CA PHE A 648 1.27 -25.30 36.09
C PHE A 648 0.89 -24.06 36.91
N SER A 649 -0.24 -23.41 36.62
CA SER A 649 -0.68 -22.20 37.33
C SER A 649 -0.92 -22.45 38.83
N THR A 650 -1.16 -23.71 39.25
CA THR A 650 -1.38 -24.13 40.62
C THR A 650 -0.10 -24.37 41.44
N ILE A 651 1.10 -24.41 40.75
CA ILE A 651 2.38 -24.64 41.40
C ILE A 651 2.83 -23.38 42.13
N GLU A 652 3.17 -23.53 43.43
CA GLU A 652 3.64 -22.42 44.25
C GLU A 652 5.01 -21.91 43.82
N PRO A 653 5.26 -20.57 43.85
CA PRO A 653 6.47 -19.95 43.27
C PRO A 653 7.79 -20.51 43.77
N TYR A 654 7.89 -20.85 45.08
CA TYR A 654 9.12 -21.34 45.67
C TYR A 654 9.50 -22.78 45.26
N ARG A 655 8.60 -23.46 44.54
CA ARG A 655 8.86 -24.80 43.96
C ARG A 655 9.28 -24.76 42.52
N ILE A 656 9.41 -23.56 41.91
CA ILE A 656 9.74 -23.40 40.49
C ILE A 656 11.24 -23.31 40.38
N GLU A 657 11.83 -24.27 39.68
CA GLU A 657 13.25 -24.36 39.38
C GLU A 657 13.57 -23.79 37.98
N ASN A 658 14.83 -23.56 37.73
CA ASN A 658 15.28 -23.22 36.37
C ASN A 658 14.91 -24.34 35.38
N GLY A 659 14.46 -24.00 34.17
CA GLY A 659 14.01 -24.97 33.17
C GLY A 659 12.52 -25.33 33.25
N TRP A 660 11.77 -24.73 34.18
CA TRP A 660 10.33 -24.98 34.34
C TRP A 660 9.51 -24.82 33.06
N ARG A 661 9.87 -23.84 32.23
CA ARG A 661 9.18 -23.57 30.98
C ARG A 661 9.38 -24.73 29.98
N GLU A 662 10.60 -25.22 29.86
CA GLU A 662 10.99 -26.33 28.98
C GLU A 662 10.31 -27.65 29.39
N GLU A 663 10.12 -27.88 30.68
CA GLU A 663 9.34 -29.02 31.20
C GLU A 663 7.89 -28.95 30.74
N ILE A 664 7.22 -27.81 30.91
CA ILE A 664 5.85 -27.62 30.45
C ILE A 664 5.73 -27.79 28.93
N VAL A 665 6.64 -27.18 28.15
CA VAL A 665 6.67 -27.36 26.71
C VAL A 665 6.86 -28.82 26.33
N SER A 666 7.74 -29.54 27.00
CA SER A 666 7.93 -30.98 26.81
C SER A 666 6.64 -31.75 27.07
N GLU A 667 5.89 -31.42 28.13
CA GLU A 667 4.61 -32.06 28.44
C GLU A 667 3.53 -31.72 27.43
N ILE A 668 3.50 -30.48 26.91
CA ILE A 668 2.59 -30.10 25.82
C ILE A 668 2.90 -30.93 24.57
N LEU A 669 4.16 -31.10 24.24
CA LEU A 669 4.62 -31.79 23.05
C LEU A 669 4.62 -33.32 23.17
N ALA A 670 4.60 -33.89 24.37
CA ALA A 670 4.56 -35.35 24.58
C ALA A 670 3.20 -35.90 24.17
#